data_61efa6eee7a2019ce6fed9137f43e5f5
#
_entry.id   61efa6eee7a2019ce6fed9137f43e5f5
#
_cell.length_a   1.000
_cell.length_b   1.000
_cell.length_c   1.000
_cell.angle_alpha   90.00
_cell.angle_beta   90.00
_cell.angle_gamma   90.00
#
_symmetry.space_group_name_H-M   'P 1'
#
loop_
_entity.id
_entity.type
_entity.pdbx_description
1 polymer ?
#
loop_
_entity_poly.entity_id
_entity_poly.type
_entity_poly.pdbx_seq_one_letter_code
_entity_poly.pdbx_strand_id
1 'polypeptide(L)'
;MTTSHNDLANAVRFLAIDAVEAANSGHPGMPMGMADVATVLFTQFLRFDASAPHWPNRDRFVLSAGHGSMLLYALSYLTGYSHMTLEELKRFRQLGSLTPGHPEHDVQLGIETTTGPLGQGLATAVGLALAERMENARFGDELVSHHTYVIASDGDMMEGISHEAASLAGHLGLSKLIVLYDDNQICIDGPTSLSFSDDTAKRFESYGWHVLKIDGHDPAAIAAAISAAQASDKPSLICCRTIIGFGAPNKAGTAATHGSPLGKDEIAGARAKLHWPHDPFVVPESILASWRAAGSRAAATRSAWERALNASAHKAEFTRQQKGELPATLAAALLAVKKDASEKQPKVATRQSSGTVLQAIAGLTPELIGGSADLTPSNNTRTKEAVAVTKANYAGSYLHWGIREHGMAAAMNGMALHGGLIPYAGTFLSFADYCRPAIRLSALMKQRVIYVMTHDSIGLGEDGPTHQPVEHLAALRAIPGLLVLRPCDTVETAECWDIALHHQGPSVLVLSRQGLPTARTTYTDDNLSAKGGYLLRTARAEHKVTLLATGSEISLALKAAEQLEQSGIGTSIVSLPSFELFAQQPLDYRSHVLGPGTVRVGIEAAIRMGWDAVLGPHSDFVGMTGFGASAPAEQLYQHFGITADAVVQRAQQLLSRADSASLHTSHTLI
;
A
#
# COMPACT_ATOMS: atom_id res chain seq x y z
N MET A 1 -13.33 45.63 -3.77
CA MET A 1 -11.86 45.55 -3.51
C MET A 1 -11.41 44.17 -3.90
N THR A 2 -10.32 44.03 -4.64
CA THR A 2 -9.71 42.73 -4.93
C THR A 2 -9.11 42.19 -3.66
N THR A 3 -9.41 40.95 -3.29
CA THR A 3 -8.82 40.25 -2.12
C THR A 3 -7.30 40.13 -2.31
N SER A 4 -6.51 40.53 -1.32
CA SER A 4 -5.06 40.44 -1.39
C SER A 4 -4.56 39.02 -1.20
N HIS A 5 -3.33 38.73 -1.68
CA HIS A 5 -2.67 37.44 -1.41
C HIS A 5 -2.58 37.18 0.10
N ASN A 6 -2.21 38.19 0.87
CA ASN A 6 -2.09 38.06 2.34
C ASN A 6 -3.40 37.69 3.01
N ASP A 7 -4.53 38.25 2.56
CA ASP A 7 -5.85 37.88 3.10
C ASP A 7 -6.17 36.41 2.83
N LEU A 8 -5.86 35.92 1.62
CA LEU A 8 -6.07 34.52 1.26
C LEU A 8 -5.18 33.58 2.08
N ALA A 9 -3.89 33.88 2.20
CA ALA A 9 -2.95 33.09 2.97
C ALA A 9 -3.27 33.11 4.48
N ASN A 10 -3.70 34.26 5.01
CA ASN A 10 -4.10 34.37 6.41
C ASN A 10 -5.38 33.59 6.72
N ALA A 11 -6.34 33.47 5.79
CA ALA A 11 -7.47 32.57 5.98
C ALA A 11 -7.02 31.12 6.23
N VAL A 12 -6.03 30.63 5.49
CA VAL A 12 -5.44 29.29 5.70
C VAL A 12 -4.74 29.21 7.07
N ARG A 13 -3.89 30.18 7.39
CA ARG A 13 -3.16 30.24 8.67
C ARG A 13 -4.09 30.19 9.86
N PHE A 14 -5.09 31.08 9.89
CA PHE A 14 -5.95 31.23 11.05
C PHE A 14 -6.95 30.08 11.19
N LEU A 15 -7.49 29.52 10.13
CA LEU A 15 -8.27 28.28 10.24
C LEU A 15 -7.42 27.12 10.81
N ALA A 16 -6.16 27.01 10.41
CA ALA A 16 -5.29 25.96 10.91
C ALA A 16 -4.95 26.11 12.40
N ILE A 17 -4.55 27.31 12.83
CA ILE A 17 -4.19 27.52 14.26
C ILE A 17 -5.42 27.52 15.16
N ASP A 18 -6.56 28.04 14.72
CA ASP A 18 -7.81 28.00 15.49
C ASP A 18 -8.27 26.56 15.74
N ALA A 19 -8.17 25.68 14.72
CA ALA A 19 -8.52 24.26 14.86
C ALA A 19 -7.54 23.51 15.80
N VAL A 20 -6.23 23.76 15.67
CA VAL A 20 -5.22 23.17 16.56
C VAL A 20 -5.41 23.62 18.00
N GLU A 21 -5.71 24.91 18.23
CA GLU A 21 -5.97 25.45 19.57
C GLU A 21 -7.26 24.88 20.17
N ALA A 22 -8.34 24.80 19.37
CA ALA A 22 -9.61 24.23 19.80
C ALA A 22 -9.49 22.75 20.18
N ALA A 23 -8.71 21.99 19.42
CA ALA A 23 -8.42 20.58 19.70
C ALA A 23 -7.41 20.39 20.84
N ASN A 24 -6.73 21.44 21.27
CA ASN A 24 -5.57 21.39 22.17
C ASN A 24 -4.53 20.34 21.74
N SER A 25 -4.40 20.10 20.45
CA SER A 25 -3.52 19.08 19.86
C SER A 25 -3.33 19.35 18.37
N GLY A 26 -2.11 19.22 17.86
CA GLY A 26 -1.82 19.35 16.43
C GLY A 26 -0.54 20.11 16.13
N HIS A 27 -0.31 20.38 14.85
CA HIS A 27 0.94 20.94 14.33
C HIS A 27 0.63 22.26 13.59
N PRO A 28 0.71 23.42 14.26
CA PRO A 28 0.34 24.71 13.66
C PRO A 28 1.45 25.30 12.78
N GLY A 29 2.71 24.96 13.05
CA GLY A 29 3.87 25.67 12.53
C GLY A 29 4.05 25.57 11.01
N MET A 30 3.97 24.37 10.45
CA MET A 30 4.08 24.15 9.02
C MET A 30 2.91 24.77 8.25
N PRO A 31 1.64 24.61 8.62
CA PRO A 31 0.52 25.32 7.99
C PRO A 31 0.70 26.82 7.94
N MET A 32 1.25 27.43 8.98
CA MET A 32 1.53 28.88 9.01
C MET A 32 2.66 29.26 8.04
N GLY A 33 3.72 28.47 8.00
CA GLY A 33 4.88 28.72 7.12
C GLY A 33 4.54 28.54 5.64
N MET A 34 3.85 27.46 5.30
CA MET A 34 3.54 27.09 3.90
C MET A 34 2.26 27.72 3.33
N ALA A 35 1.56 28.56 4.11
CA ALA A 35 0.30 29.16 3.64
C ALA A 35 0.46 30.01 2.37
N ASP A 36 1.57 30.74 2.20
CA ASP A 36 1.84 31.54 0.99
C ASP A 36 2.06 30.64 -0.22
N VAL A 37 2.87 29.60 -0.08
CA VAL A 37 3.16 28.61 -1.14
C VAL A 37 1.88 27.90 -1.58
N ALA A 38 1.10 27.42 -0.59
CA ALA A 38 -0.16 26.72 -0.86
C ALA A 38 -1.20 27.66 -1.51
N THR A 39 -1.26 28.93 -1.07
CA THR A 39 -2.16 29.92 -1.66
C THR A 39 -1.85 30.16 -3.13
N VAL A 40 -0.59 30.38 -3.49
CA VAL A 40 -0.18 30.56 -4.91
C VAL A 40 -0.53 29.29 -5.70
N LEU A 41 -0.17 28.10 -5.21
CA LEU A 41 -0.43 26.85 -5.90
C LEU A 41 -1.94 26.68 -6.18
N PHE A 42 -2.78 26.77 -5.17
CA PHE A 42 -4.21 26.49 -5.31
C PHE A 42 -4.98 27.55 -6.09
N THR A 43 -4.60 28.82 -5.96
CA THR A 43 -5.32 29.91 -6.64
C THR A 43 -4.88 30.16 -8.08
N GLN A 44 -3.64 29.78 -8.44
CA GLN A 44 -3.10 30.11 -9.76
C GLN A 44 -2.77 28.87 -10.62
N PHE A 45 -2.32 27.77 -10.06
CA PHE A 45 -1.72 26.65 -10.82
C PHE A 45 -2.55 25.36 -10.76
N LEU A 46 -2.88 24.87 -9.58
CA LEU A 46 -3.52 23.56 -9.40
C LEU A 46 -4.84 23.48 -10.18
N ARG A 47 -4.92 22.54 -11.12
CA ARG A 47 -6.07 22.35 -12.01
C ARG A 47 -7.01 21.28 -11.42
N PHE A 48 -8.05 21.71 -10.74
CA PHE A 48 -9.06 20.86 -10.12
C PHE A 48 -10.44 21.55 -10.13
N ASP A 49 -11.47 20.75 -9.88
CA ASP A 49 -12.83 21.24 -9.67
C ASP A 49 -13.38 20.59 -8.39
N ALA A 50 -13.51 21.36 -7.32
CA ALA A 50 -13.94 20.87 -6.02
C ALA A 50 -15.37 20.26 -6.07
N SER A 51 -16.20 20.63 -7.05
CA SER A 51 -17.53 20.04 -7.28
C SER A 51 -17.49 18.69 -7.99
N ALA A 52 -16.32 18.30 -8.55
CA ALA A 52 -16.11 17.05 -9.27
C ALA A 52 -14.78 16.38 -8.84
N PRO A 53 -14.66 15.99 -7.57
CA PRO A 53 -13.39 15.49 -7.00
C PRO A 53 -12.87 14.22 -7.67
N HIS A 54 -13.74 13.43 -8.30
CA HIS A 54 -13.38 12.23 -9.04
C HIS A 54 -12.99 12.47 -10.51
N TRP A 55 -12.86 13.72 -10.97
CA TRP A 55 -12.42 14.00 -12.33
C TRP A 55 -11.03 13.37 -12.58
N PRO A 56 -10.89 12.38 -13.48
CA PRO A 56 -9.65 11.61 -13.64
C PRO A 56 -8.46 12.46 -14.06
N ASN A 57 -8.66 13.48 -14.89
CA ASN A 57 -7.59 14.35 -15.42
C ASN A 57 -7.35 15.62 -14.58
N ARG A 58 -7.76 15.66 -13.30
CA ARG A 58 -7.39 16.71 -12.37
C ARG A 58 -5.91 16.60 -11.97
N ASP A 59 -5.27 17.70 -11.64
CA ASP A 59 -3.97 17.65 -10.95
C ASP A 59 -4.11 16.97 -9.58
N ARG A 60 -3.05 16.34 -9.12
CA ARG A 60 -2.98 15.69 -7.81
C ARG A 60 -2.20 16.57 -6.85
N PHE A 61 -2.70 16.71 -5.63
CA PHE A 61 -2.01 17.38 -4.54
C PHE A 61 -1.77 16.41 -3.39
N VAL A 62 -0.51 16.25 -2.99
CA VAL A 62 -0.09 15.38 -1.88
C VAL A 62 0.57 16.23 -0.80
N LEU A 63 0.02 16.19 0.41
CA LEU A 63 0.67 16.70 1.59
C LEU A 63 1.50 15.58 2.23
N SER A 64 2.78 15.45 1.84
CA SER A 64 3.69 14.43 2.38
C SER A 64 4.03 14.71 3.84
N ALA A 65 4.22 15.98 4.20
CA ALA A 65 4.33 16.44 5.58
C ALA A 65 2.97 16.36 6.31
N GLY A 66 2.44 15.15 6.47
CA GLY A 66 1.07 14.89 6.92
C GLY A 66 0.74 15.41 8.32
N HIS A 67 1.75 15.70 9.16
CA HIS A 67 1.55 16.34 10.44
C HIS A 67 0.93 17.75 10.31
N GLY A 68 1.21 18.46 9.20
CA GLY A 68 0.57 19.73 8.87
C GLY A 68 -0.84 19.61 8.28
N SER A 69 -1.59 18.59 8.64
CA SER A 69 -2.90 18.21 8.07
C SER A 69 -3.89 19.35 7.97
N MET A 70 -3.89 20.29 8.94
CA MET A 70 -4.78 21.43 8.92
C MET A 70 -4.53 22.40 7.75
N LEU A 71 -3.33 22.40 7.13
CA LEU A 71 -3.12 23.09 5.86
C LEU A 71 -4.08 22.55 4.78
N LEU A 72 -4.08 21.22 4.61
CA LEU A 72 -4.92 20.55 3.60
C LEU A 72 -6.41 20.71 3.91
N TYR A 73 -6.82 20.54 5.18
CA TYR A 73 -8.22 20.64 5.55
C TYR A 73 -8.77 22.08 5.37
N ALA A 74 -7.98 23.08 5.75
CA ALA A 74 -8.33 24.49 5.50
C ALA A 74 -8.48 24.78 4.00
N LEU A 75 -7.54 24.29 3.16
CA LEU A 75 -7.60 24.42 1.71
C LEU A 75 -8.84 23.73 1.13
N SER A 76 -9.15 22.50 1.57
CA SER A 76 -10.33 21.75 1.11
C SER A 76 -11.63 22.49 1.46
N TYR A 77 -11.74 23.02 2.69
CA TYR A 77 -12.87 23.86 3.08
C TYR A 77 -12.95 25.12 2.23
N LEU A 78 -11.87 25.88 2.14
CA LEU A 78 -11.84 27.18 1.45
C LEU A 78 -12.16 27.03 -0.05
N THR A 79 -11.65 26.01 -0.71
CA THR A 79 -11.86 25.76 -2.14
C THR A 79 -13.22 25.13 -2.47
N GLY A 80 -13.93 24.59 -1.49
CA GLY A 80 -15.33 24.20 -1.67
C GLY A 80 -15.60 22.71 -1.89
N TYR A 81 -14.76 21.83 -1.42
CA TYR A 81 -15.13 20.42 -1.30
C TYR A 81 -16.32 20.30 -0.35
N SER A 82 -17.44 19.79 -0.86
CA SER A 82 -18.75 19.91 -0.21
C SER A 82 -18.85 19.23 1.17
N HIS A 83 -18.10 18.17 1.37
CA HIS A 83 -18.08 17.43 2.64
C HIS A 83 -17.15 18.06 3.68
N MET A 84 -16.17 18.89 3.28
CA MET A 84 -15.28 19.59 4.20
C MET A 84 -15.96 20.89 4.67
N THR A 85 -16.69 20.83 5.76
CA THR A 85 -17.41 21.96 6.33
C THR A 85 -16.61 22.66 7.43
N LEU A 86 -17.03 23.89 7.80
CA LEU A 86 -16.42 24.61 8.91
C LEU A 86 -16.59 23.85 10.24
N GLU A 87 -17.70 23.16 10.42
CA GLU A 87 -17.96 22.35 11.60
C GLU A 87 -17.00 21.14 11.66
N GLU A 88 -16.61 20.56 10.53
CA GLU A 88 -15.56 19.51 10.51
C GLU A 88 -14.20 20.08 10.90
N LEU A 89 -13.83 21.30 10.49
CA LEU A 89 -12.59 21.95 10.94
C LEU A 89 -12.59 22.19 12.45
N LYS A 90 -13.73 22.62 13.04
CA LYS A 90 -13.89 22.79 14.50
C LYS A 90 -13.79 21.48 15.27
N ARG A 91 -14.08 20.35 14.59
CA ARG A 91 -14.00 19.00 15.16
C ARG A 91 -12.66 18.31 14.86
N PHE A 92 -11.62 19.08 14.54
CA PHE A 92 -10.29 18.53 14.28
C PHE A 92 -9.85 17.54 15.36
N ARG A 93 -9.38 16.35 14.97
CA ARG A 93 -8.95 15.26 15.86
C ARG A 93 -10.04 14.73 16.82
N GLN A 94 -11.31 14.93 16.50
CA GLN A 94 -12.40 14.34 17.28
C GLN A 94 -12.89 13.03 16.60
N LEU A 95 -13.35 12.09 17.42
CA LEU A 95 -13.86 10.81 16.92
C LEU A 95 -15.03 11.02 15.94
N GLY A 96 -14.92 10.41 14.77
CA GLY A 96 -15.93 10.49 13.70
C GLY A 96 -15.94 11.81 12.93
N SER A 97 -14.93 12.70 13.11
CA SER A 97 -14.74 13.87 12.24
C SER A 97 -14.03 13.48 10.95
N LEU A 98 -14.24 14.29 9.89
CA LEU A 98 -13.54 14.16 8.61
C LEU A 98 -12.14 14.82 8.61
N THR A 99 -11.68 15.28 9.77
CA THR A 99 -10.40 15.95 9.97
C THR A 99 -9.54 15.21 11.01
N PRO A 100 -9.08 13.98 10.70
CA PRO A 100 -8.19 13.22 11.57
C PRO A 100 -6.84 13.92 11.76
N GLY A 101 -6.03 13.47 12.70
CA GLY A 101 -4.75 14.09 13.05
C GLY A 101 -3.74 14.18 11.92
N HIS A 102 -3.82 13.25 10.97
CA HIS A 102 -3.03 13.20 9.73
C HIS A 102 -3.98 12.86 8.57
N PRO A 103 -3.71 13.27 7.32
CA PRO A 103 -4.60 13.02 6.19
C PRO A 103 -4.86 11.52 5.98
N GLU A 104 -6.13 11.17 5.84
CA GLU A 104 -6.59 9.86 5.41
C GLU A 104 -7.19 9.98 4.01
N HIS A 105 -6.88 9.02 3.15
CA HIS A 105 -7.31 9.04 1.75
C HIS A 105 -8.84 9.15 1.62
N ASP A 106 -9.29 10.24 1.06
CA ASP A 106 -10.68 10.47 0.66
C ASP A 106 -10.73 11.51 -0.47
N VAL A 107 -10.94 11.05 -1.68
CA VAL A 107 -10.99 11.91 -2.88
C VAL A 107 -12.13 12.92 -2.79
N GLN A 108 -13.22 12.62 -2.09
CA GLN A 108 -14.34 13.56 -1.91
C GLN A 108 -13.97 14.78 -1.08
N LEU A 109 -12.90 14.67 -0.29
CA LEU A 109 -12.33 15.77 0.49
C LEU A 109 -11.12 16.42 -0.18
N GLY A 110 -10.71 15.94 -1.36
CA GLY A 110 -9.49 16.36 -2.05
C GLY A 110 -8.21 15.77 -1.42
N ILE A 111 -8.31 14.66 -0.69
CA ILE A 111 -7.19 13.97 -0.04
C ILE A 111 -6.77 12.77 -0.88
N GLU A 112 -5.70 12.91 -1.65
CA GLU A 112 -5.25 11.91 -2.64
C GLU A 112 -4.61 10.67 -2.00
N THR A 113 -4.04 10.77 -0.82
CA THR A 113 -3.37 9.65 -0.12
C THR A 113 -3.33 9.85 1.38
N THR A 114 -3.23 8.75 2.11
CA THR A 114 -2.97 8.76 3.55
C THR A 114 -1.50 9.05 3.80
N THR A 115 -1.22 10.09 4.60
CA THR A 115 0.12 10.49 5.02
C THR A 115 0.23 10.59 6.54
N GLY A 116 1.40 10.94 7.05
CA GLY A 116 1.71 10.96 8.48
C GLY A 116 3.05 10.26 8.74
N PRO A 117 3.27 9.01 8.28
CA PRO A 117 4.62 8.46 8.19
C PRO A 117 5.41 9.23 7.12
N LEU A 118 6.46 9.94 7.55
CA LEU A 118 7.25 10.83 6.69
C LEU A 118 7.88 10.06 5.51
N GLY A 119 8.03 10.73 4.37
CA GLY A 119 8.56 10.17 3.12
C GLY A 119 7.55 9.34 2.32
N GLN A 120 6.52 8.76 2.95
CA GLN A 120 5.51 7.94 2.25
C GLN A 120 4.72 8.75 1.22
N GLY A 121 4.34 9.99 1.55
CA GLY A 121 3.61 10.86 0.63
C GLY A 121 4.41 11.20 -0.63
N LEU A 122 5.69 11.54 -0.49
CA LEU A 122 6.59 11.79 -1.61
C LEU A 122 6.73 10.54 -2.50
N ALA A 123 6.95 9.37 -1.90
CA ALA A 123 7.11 8.13 -2.65
C ALA A 123 5.79 7.70 -3.35
N THR A 124 4.64 7.89 -2.69
CA THR A 124 3.32 7.69 -3.30
C THR A 124 3.10 8.64 -4.48
N ALA A 125 3.52 9.90 -4.36
CA ALA A 125 3.43 10.90 -5.43
C ALA A 125 4.27 10.53 -6.66
N VAL A 126 5.42 9.87 -6.48
CA VAL A 126 6.19 9.30 -7.59
C VAL A 126 5.35 8.26 -8.35
N GLY A 127 4.60 7.42 -7.63
CA GLY A 127 3.67 6.46 -8.24
C GLY A 127 2.52 7.12 -9.00
N LEU A 128 1.93 8.19 -8.44
CA LEU A 128 0.88 8.99 -9.12
C LEU A 128 1.41 9.61 -10.43
N ALA A 129 2.59 10.22 -10.38
CA ALA A 129 3.19 10.84 -11.56
C ALA A 129 3.61 9.81 -12.61
N LEU A 130 4.07 8.62 -12.19
CA LEU A 130 4.39 7.52 -13.09
C LEU A 130 3.12 6.98 -13.77
N ALA A 131 2.05 6.79 -13.02
CA ALA A 131 0.76 6.34 -13.55
C ALA A 131 0.21 7.33 -14.58
N GLU A 132 0.32 8.64 -14.33
CA GLU A 132 -0.05 9.67 -15.29
C GLU A 132 0.74 9.53 -16.60
N ARG A 133 2.07 9.34 -16.56
CA ARG A 133 2.87 9.13 -17.77
C ARG A 133 2.49 7.86 -18.53
N MET A 134 2.20 6.78 -17.80
CA MET A 134 1.80 5.50 -18.42
C MET A 134 0.41 5.58 -19.06
N GLU A 135 -0.54 6.17 -18.37
CA GLU A 135 -1.90 6.38 -18.88
C GLU A 135 -1.90 7.39 -20.06
N ASN A 136 -1.11 8.46 -19.97
CA ASN A 136 -0.91 9.41 -21.08
C ASN A 136 -0.37 8.72 -22.33
N ALA A 137 0.63 7.84 -22.19
CA ALA A 137 1.19 7.10 -23.31
C ALA A 137 0.18 6.15 -23.99
N ARG A 138 -0.88 5.72 -23.28
CA ARG A 138 -1.93 4.85 -23.79
C ARG A 138 -3.11 5.61 -24.38
N PHE A 139 -3.53 6.69 -23.70
CA PHE A 139 -4.79 7.37 -24.00
C PHE A 139 -4.61 8.77 -24.58
N GLY A 140 -3.38 9.30 -24.58
CA GLY A 140 -3.03 10.60 -25.15
C GLY A 140 -3.32 11.78 -24.24
N ASP A 141 -2.81 12.96 -24.64
CA ASP A 141 -2.86 14.20 -23.87
C ASP A 141 -4.30 14.73 -23.63
N GLU A 142 -5.23 14.40 -24.52
CA GLU A 142 -6.61 14.84 -24.41
C GLU A 142 -7.33 14.22 -23.20
N LEU A 143 -6.97 12.97 -22.86
CA LEU A 143 -7.61 12.24 -21.77
C LEU A 143 -6.78 12.24 -20.50
N VAL A 144 -5.45 12.19 -20.59
CA VAL A 144 -4.56 12.14 -19.43
C VAL A 144 -3.41 13.11 -19.62
N SER A 145 -3.43 14.23 -18.90
CA SER A 145 -2.36 15.23 -18.92
C SER A 145 -2.47 16.12 -17.69
N HIS A 146 -1.93 15.69 -16.56
CA HIS A 146 -2.01 16.44 -15.30
C HIS A 146 -0.69 16.37 -14.51
N HIS A 147 -0.52 17.30 -13.58
CA HIS A 147 0.64 17.35 -12.69
C HIS A 147 0.34 16.69 -11.35
N THR A 148 1.40 16.25 -10.70
CA THR A 148 1.38 15.85 -9.28
C THR A 148 2.22 16.85 -8.50
N TYR A 149 1.59 17.58 -7.58
CA TYR A 149 2.24 18.52 -6.67
C TYR A 149 2.35 17.92 -5.28
N VAL A 150 3.50 18.13 -4.64
CA VAL A 150 3.77 17.61 -3.30
C VAL A 150 4.25 18.76 -2.42
N ILE A 151 3.72 18.86 -1.20
CA ILE A 151 4.39 19.61 -0.12
C ILE A 151 5.10 18.60 0.76
N ALA A 152 6.42 18.72 0.88
CA ALA A 152 7.28 17.88 1.69
C ALA A 152 8.08 18.73 2.68
N SER A 153 8.54 18.16 3.79
CA SER A 153 9.27 18.84 4.86
C SER A 153 10.69 18.32 5.03
N ASP A 154 11.47 18.94 5.91
CA ASP A 154 12.82 18.49 6.27
C ASP A 154 12.84 17.01 6.69
N GLY A 155 11.86 16.57 7.48
CA GLY A 155 11.75 15.18 7.91
C GLY A 155 11.48 14.23 6.76
N ASP A 156 10.63 14.60 5.77
CA ASP A 156 10.46 13.80 4.55
C ASP A 156 11.79 13.61 3.81
N MET A 157 12.63 14.67 3.78
CA MET A 157 13.92 14.62 3.07
C MET A 157 14.99 13.79 3.79
N MET A 158 14.83 13.53 5.09
CA MET A 158 15.71 12.66 5.89
C MET A 158 15.37 11.17 5.72
N GLU A 159 14.12 10.83 5.43
CA GLU A 159 13.65 9.44 5.32
C GLU A 159 14.31 8.68 4.17
N GLY A 160 14.75 7.44 4.44
CA GLY A 160 15.39 6.59 3.43
C GLY A 160 14.54 6.34 2.19
N ILE A 161 13.21 6.17 2.36
CA ILE A 161 12.28 5.99 1.25
C ILE A 161 12.27 7.16 0.28
N SER A 162 12.51 8.40 0.74
CA SER A 162 12.57 9.58 -0.10
C SER A 162 13.79 9.55 -1.04
N HIS A 163 14.92 8.99 -0.60
CA HIS A 163 16.09 8.76 -1.45
C HIS A 163 15.78 7.74 -2.56
N GLU A 164 15.14 6.63 -2.23
CA GLU A 164 14.73 5.62 -3.20
C GLU A 164 13.78 6.21 -4.25
N ALA A 165 12.75 6.90 -3.79
CA ALA A 165 11.70 7.47 -4.65
C ALA A 165 12.21 8.61 -5.53
N ALA A 166 12.97 9.56 -4.97
CA ALA A 166 13.51 10.69 -5.71
C ALA A 166 14.52 10.24 -6.78
N SER A 167 15.41 9.29 -6.46
CA SER A 167 16.34 8.69 -7.41
C SER A 167 15.59 8.00 -8.56
N LEU A 168 14.52 7.24 -8.28
CA LEU A 168 13.69 6.61 -9.29
C LEU A 168 12.97 7.62 -10.18
N ALA A 169 12.39 8.68 -9.60
CA ALA A 169 11.69 9.72 -10.35
C ALA A 169 12.61 10.45 -11.33
N GLY A 170 13.83 10.76 -10.92
CA GLY A 170 14.84 11.34 -11.80
C GLY A 170 15.27 10.38 -12.91
N HIS A 171 15.50 9.09 -12.58
CA HIS A 171 15.82 8.05 -13.56
C HIS A 171 14.73 7.90 -14.64
N LEU A 172 13.48 7.87 -14.21
CA LEU A 172 12.35 7.79 -15.13
C LEU A 172 11.97 9.11 -15.80
N GLY A 173 12.55 10.25 -15.37
CA GLY A 173 12.27 11.56 -15.97
C GLY A 173 10.82 12.02 -15.79
N LEU A 174 10.24 11.86 -14.60
CA LEU A 174 8.83 12.17 -14.32
C LEU A 174 8.59 13.69 -14.26
N SER A 175 8.61 14.36 -15.38
CA SER A 175 8.61 15.83 -15.50
C SER A 175 7.35 16.51 -14.94
N LYS A 176 6.25 15.79 -14.78
CA LYS A 176 5.01 16.34 -14.19
C LYS A 176 4.93 16.20 -12.67
N LEU A 177 6.00 15.72 -12.02
CA LEU A 177 6.14 15.69 -10.57
C LEU A 177 6.85 16.97 -10.11
N ILE A 178 6.17 17.77 -9.27
CA ILE A 178 6.68 19.03 -8.72
C ILE A 178 6.59 18.99 -7.20
N VAL A 179 7.73 19.03 -6.54
CA VAL A 179 7.83 19.01 -5.08
C VAL A 179 8.16 20.41 -4.56
N LEU A 180 7.31 20.93 -3.70
CA LEU A 180 7.45 22.16 -2.95
C LEU A 180 7.99 21.78 -1.57
N TYR A 181 9.28 21.94 -1.37
CA TYR A 181 9.98 21.57 -0.15
C TYR A 181 9.95 22.73 0.86
N ASP A 182 9.30 22.52 2.00
CA ASP A 182 9.29 23.43 3.14
C ASP A 182 10.65 23.40 3.84
N ASP A 183 11.59 24.22 3.35
CA ASP A 183 12.93 24.38 3.90
C ASP A 183 12.89 25.37 5.07
N ASN A 184 12.27 25.00 6.18
CA ASN A 184 12.18 25.84 7.37
C ASN A 184 13.27 25.57 8.41
N GLN A 185 14.07 24.51 8.23
CA GLN A 185 15.22 24.09 9.04
C GLN A 185 14.87 23.78 10.52
N ILE A 186 13.62 23.40 10.81
CA ILE A 186 13.18 23.04 12.15
C ILE A 186 12.48 21.69 12.14
N CYS A 187 12.93 20.82 13.04
CA CYS A 187 12.25 19.58 13.41
C CYS A 187 11.69 19.68 14.83
N ILE A 188 11.07 18.61 15.32
CA ILE A 188 10.47 18.57 16.66
C ILE A 188 11.51 18.77 17.78
N ASP A 189 12.72 18.25 17.60
CA ASP A 189 13.81 18.36 18.56
C ASP A 189 14.52 19.73 18.53
N GLY A 190 14.32 20.51 17.46
CA GLY A 190 15.00 21.80 17.28
C GLY A 190 15.49 22.02 15.86
N PRO A 191 16.57 22.80 15.68
CA PRO A 191 17.16 23.04 14.37
C PRO A 191 17.61 21.76 13.68
N THR A 192 17.39 21.64 12.36
CA THR A 192 17.83 20.48 11.57
C THR A 192 19.33 20.23 11.68
N SER A 193 20.14 21.27 11.92
CA SER A 193 21.59 21.17 12.11
C SER A 193 22.04 20.27 13.27
N LEU A 194 21.11 19.85 14.16
CA LEU A 194 21.39 18.88 15.21
C LEU A 194 21.67 17.47 14.65
N SER A 195 21.06 17.13 13.51
CA SER A 195 21.12 15.76 12.95
C SER A 195 21.20 15.69 11.42
N PHE A 196 21.15 16.84 10.72
CA PHE A 196 21.07 16.88 9.26
C PHE A 196 21.89 18.05 8.71
N SER A 197 22.87 17.74 7.86
CA SER A 197 23.76 18.68 7.22
C SER A 197 23.87 18.52 5.70
N ASP A 198 23.00 17.68 5.10
CA ASP A 198 22.97 17.44 3.68
C ASP A 198 22.56 18.71 2.92
N ASP A 199 23.17 18.94 1.76
CA ASP A 199 22.65 19.89 0.77
C ASP A 199 21.56 19.18 -0.05
N THR A 200 20.30 19.26 0.42
CA THR A 200 19.15 18.62 -0.23
C THR A 200 19.02 19.03 -1.70
N ALA A 201 19.29 20.30 -2.03
CA ALA A 201 19.23 20.79 -3.40
C ALA A 201 20.24 20.05 -4.30
N LYS A 202 21.51 19.99 -3.91
CA LYS A 202 22.55 19.27 -4.68
C LYS A 202 22.26 17.78 -4.76
N ARG A 203 21.72 17.18 -3.70
CA ARG A 203 21.31 15.77 -3.70
C ARG A 203 20.27 15.51 -4.79
N PHE A 204 19.24 16.34 -4.91
CA PHE A 204 18.22 16.21 -5.94
C PHE A 204 18.75 16.54 -7.34
N GLU A 205 19.66 17.52 -7.48
CA GLU A 205 20.39 17.75 -8.73
C GLU A 205 21.13 16.48 -9.18
N SER A 206 21.78 15.77 -8.25
CA SER A 206 22.49 14.51 -8.55
C SER A 206 21.56 13.38 -8.97
N TYR A 207 20.29 13.40 -8.54
CA TYR A 207 19.26 12.49 -9.02
C TYR A 207 18.69 12.87 -10.40
N GLY A 208 19.12 13.99 -10.98
CA GLY A 208 18.66 14.45 -12.29
C GLY A 208 17.40 15.31 -12.24
N TRP A 209 17.08 15.90 -11.10
CA TRP A 209 15.95 16.83 -10.95
C TRP A 209 16.31 18.25 -11.38
N HIS A 210 15.29 19.02 -11.76
CA HIS A 210 15.35 20.46 -11.87
C HIS A 210 15.14 21.08 -10.49
N VAL A 211 16.10 21.87 -10.00
CA VAL A 211 16.07 22.39 -8.62
C VAL A 211 16.05 23.91 -8.63
N LEU A 212 15.12 24.49 -7.85
CA LEU A 212 14.95 25.92 -7.66
C LEU A 212 15.00 26.26 -6.17
N LYS A 213 15.55 27.43 -5.81
CA LYS A 213 15.58 27.95 -4.42
C LYS A 213 14.90 29.31 -4.42
N ILE A 214 13.92 29.49 -3.56
CA ILE A 214 13.12 30.73 -3.48
C ILE A 214 12.84 31.12 -2.03
N ASP A 215 12.47 32.38 -1.84
CA ASP A 215 11.75 32.82 -0.64
C ASP A 215 10.32 32.28 -0.70
N GLY A 216 9.95 31.42 0.26
CA GLY A 216 8.62 30.81 0.35
C GLY A 216 7.53 31.76 0.83
N HIS A 217 7.87 33.02 1.15
CA HIS A 217 6.95 34.09 1.52
C HIS A 217 6.79 35.16 0.41
N ASP A 218 7.50 35.03 -0.73
CA ASP A 218 7.33 35.90 -1.90
C ASP A 218 6.41 35.26 -2.95
N PRO A 219 5.14 35.71 -3.08
CA PRO A 219 4.20 35.13 -4.03
C PRO A 219 4.66 35.18 -5.49
N ALA A 220 5.43 36.20 -5.87
CA ALA A 220 5.93 36.34 -7.22
C ALA A 220 7.04 35.30 -7.52
N ALA A 221 7.96 35.10 -6.58
CA ALA A 221 9.00 34.10 -6.67
C ALA A 221 8.40 32.67 -6.70
N ILE A 222 7.39 32.41 -5.88
CA ILE A 222 6.67 31.12 -5.86
C ILE A 222 6.02 30.85 -7.22
N ALA A 223 5.27 31.83 -7.78
CA ALA A 223 4.59 31.68 -9.06
C ALA A 223 5.59 31.47 -10.21
N ALA A 224 6.70 32.23 -10.24
CA ALA A 224 7.76 32.08 -11.24
C ALA A 224 8.41 30.68 -11.17
N ALA A 225 8.69 30.18 -9.95
CA ALA A 225 9.29 28.85 -9.77
C ALA A 225 8.36 27.72 -10.21
N ILE A 226 7.07 27.78 -9.87
CA ILE A 226 6.08 26.78 -10.31
C ILE A 226 5.95 26.81 -11.85
N SER A 227 5.91 27.99 -12.48
CA SER A 227 5.87 28.10 -13.93
C SER A 227 7.11 27.49 -14.60
N ALA A 228 8.30 27.72 -14.03
CA ALA A 228 9.55 27.14 -14.52
C ALA A 228 9.56 25.60 -14.34
N ALA A 229 9.04 25.11 -13.21
CA ALA A 229 8.91 23.68 -12.95
C ALA A 229 7.94 22.99 -13.94
N GLN A 230 6.81 23.61 -14.26
CA GLN A 230 5.85 23.09 -15.25
C GLN A 230 6.44 23.02 -16.66
N ALA A 231 7.41 23.90 -16.99
CA ALA A 231 8.09 23.92 -18.29
C ALA A 231 9.30 22.98 -18.37
N SER A 232 9.70 22.36 -17.25
CA SER A 232 10.85 21.48 -17.18
C SER A 232 10.55 20.10 -17.78
N ASP A 233 11.55 19.50 -18.44
CA ASP A 233 11.53 18.11 -18.92
C ASP A 233 11.97 17.10 -17.83
N LYS A 234 12.18 17.55 -16.59
CA LYS A 234 12.65 16.80 -15.44
C LYS A 234 11.66 16.96 -14.27
N PRO A 235 11.60 16.00 -13.33
CA PRO A 235 10.92 16.26 -12.07
C PRO A 235 11.55 17.46 -11.37
N SER A 236 10.77 18.26 -10.66
CA SER A 236 11.21 19.53 -10.09
C SER A 236 11.12 19.57 -8.58
N LEU A 237 12.19 20.05 -7.93
CA LEU A 237 12.22 20.40 -6.51
C LEU A 237 12.31 21.92 -6.38
N ILE A 238 11.34 22.53 -5.72
CA ILE A 238 11.35 23.94 -5.35
C ILE A 238 11.62 24.03 -3.85
N CYS A 239 12.84 24.39 -3.46
CA CYS A 239 13.20 24.63 -2.06
C CYS A 239 12.61 25.99 -1.64
N CYS A 240 11.51 25.96 -0.91
CA CYS A 240 10.81 27.13 -0.42
C CYS A 240 11.36 27.47 0.97
N ARG A 241 12.21 28.48 1.07
CA ARG A 241 12.70 28.95 2.35
C ARG A 241 11.56 29.61 3.11
N THR A 242 11.10 28.99 4.18
CA THR A 242 9.99 29.48 5.00
C THR A 242 10.39 29.68 6.46
N ILE A 243 9.46 30.21 7.24
CA ILE A 243 9.58 30.35 8.69
C ILE A 243 8.45 29.53 9.32
N ILE A 244 8.81 28.46 10.02
CA ILE A 244 7.83 27.69 10.78
C ILE A 244 7.10 28.59 11.79
N GLY A 245 5.78 28.49 11.88
CA GLY A 245 4.99 29.37 12.75
C GLY A 245 5.00 30.84 12.32
N PHE A 246 5.11 31.12 11.00
CA PHE A 246 5.15 32.46 10.43
C PHE A 246 4.03 33.35 10.97
N GLY A 247 4.40 34.51 11.52
CA GLY A 247 3.46 35.45 12.11
C GLY A 247 3.35 35.35 13.64
N ALA A 248 3.71 34.23 14.26
CA ALA A 248 3.76 34.17 15.74
C ALA A 248 4.78 35.18 16.30
N PRO A 249 4.42 35.96 17.31
CA PRO A 249 5.31 37.03 17.78
C PRO A 249 6.61 36.53 18.41
N ASN A 250 6.58 35.50 19.25
CA ASN A 250 7.72 35.01 20.02
C ASN A 250 8.19 33.61 19.63
N LYS A 251 7.31 32.77 19.07
CA LYS A 251 7.58 31.36 18.79
C LYS A 251 7.95 31.08 17.32
N ALA A 252 7.77 32.03 16.38
CA ALA A 252 8.12 31.86 14.98
C ALA A 252 9.59 31.44 14.81
N GLY A 253 9.87 30.49 13.90
CA GLY A 253 11.21 29.97 13.64
C GLY A 253 11.76 29.04 14.72
N THR A 254 10.93 28.53 15.63
CA THR A 254 11.34 27.61 16.69
C THR A 254 10.54 26.33 16.72
N ALA A 255 11.10 25.28 17.32
CA ALA A 255 10.44 23.98 17.53
C ALA A 255 9.16 24.09 18.38
N ALA A 256 9.00 25.17 19.16
CA ALA A 256 7.79 25.40 19.97
C ALA A 256 6.50 25.56 19.15
N THR A 257 6.62 25.82 17.82
CA THR A 257 5.46 25.85 16.91
C THR A 257 5.26 24.55 16.14
N HIS A 258 6.18 23.59 16.27
CA HIS A 258 6.16 22.38 15.43
C HIS A 258 4.93 21.50 15.74
N GLY A 259 4.79 21.01 16.96
CA GLY A 259 3.83 19.97 17.33
C GLY A 259 2.95 20.28 18.55
N SER A 260 2.77 21.55 18.89
CA SER A 260 1.97 21.98 20.05
C SER A 260 1.11 23.20 19.70
N PRO A 261 -0.06 23.37 20.34
CA PRO A 261 -0.85 24.58 20.22
C PRO A 261 -0.02 25.83 20.56
N LEU A 262 -0.29 26.93 19.88
CA LEU A 262 0.45 28.17 20.08
C LEU A 262 0.17 28.82 21.46
N GLY A 263 -1.06 28.68 21.93
CA GLY A 263 -1.59 29.37 23.07
C GLY A 263 -2.21 30.74 22.73
N LYS A 264 -3.15 31.17 23.56
CA LYS A 264 -4.03 32.31 23.27
C LYS A 264 -3.27 33.61 23.02
N ASP A 265 -2.22 33.88 23.78
CA ASP A 265 -1.44 35.12 23.66
C ASP A 265 -0.64 35.16 22.35
N GLU A 266 -0.03 34.04 21.94
CA GLU A 266 0.66 33.92 20.65
C GLU A 266 -0.31 34.07 19.47
N ILE A 267 -1.52 33.49 19.56
CA ILE A 267 -2.55 33.62 18.53
C ILE A 267 -3.04 35.06 18.42
N ALA A 268 -3.32 35.73 19.55
CA ALA A 268 -3.71 37.13 19.57
C ALA A 268 -2.61 38.04 18.97
N GLY A 269 -1.36 37.77 19.32
CA GLY A 269 -0.20 38.48 18.75
C GLY A 269 -0.04 38.22 17.24
N ALA A 270 -0.25 37.00 16.80
CA ALA A 270 -0.22 36.63 15.36
C ALA A 270 -1.33 37.34 14.57
N ARG A 271 -2.57 37.41 15.11
CA ARG A 271 -3.68 38.18 14.52
C ARG A 271 -3.34 39.66 14.37
N ALA A 272 -2.77 40.27 15.39
CA ALA A 272 -2.32 41.65 15.33
C ALA A 272 -1.21 41.87 14.30
N LYS A 273 -0.18 41.05 14.32
CA LYS A 273 1.01 41.14 13.42
C LYS A 273 0.65 40.92 11.94
N LEU A 274 -0.28 40.02 11.67
CA LEU A 274 -0.71 39.67 10.31
C LEU A 274 -1.96 40.46 9.87
N HIS A 275 -2.41 41.43 10.68
CA HIS A 275 -3.59 42.26 10.39
C HIS A 275 -4.87 41.46 10.12
N TRP A 276 -5.13 40.41 10.92
CA TRP A 276 -6.33 39.55 10.82
C TRP A 276 -7.27 39.81 12.02
N PRO A 277 -8.18 40.78 11.94
CA PRO A 277 -9.01 41.23 13.09
C PRO A 277 -10.25 40.36 13.33
N HIS A 278 -10.34 39.19 12.69
CA HIS A 278 -11.53 38.34 12.74
C HIS A 278 -11.47 37.35 13.89
N ASP A 279 -12.62 37.00 14.43
CA ASP A 279 -12.76 35.97 15.47
C ASP A 279 -12.34 34.57 14.97
N PRO A 280 -12.06 33.62 15.88
CA PRO A 280 -11.73 32.24 15.51
C PRO A 280 -12.78 31.62 14.57
N PHE A 281 -12.29 30.92 13.53
CA PHE A 281 -13.10 30.28 12.49
C PHE A 281 -13.95 31.24 11.62
N VAL A 282 -13.75 32.55 11.71
CA VAL A 282 -14.44 33.53 10.86
C VAL A 282 -13.56 33.86 9.65
N VAL A 283 -14.06 33.54 8.46
CA VAL A 283 -13.48 33.95 7.17
C VAL A 283 -14.44 34.92 6.50
N PRO A 284 -14.00 36.17 6.19
CA PRO A 284 -14.85 37.14 5.47
C PRO A 284 -15.38 36.59 4.15
N GLU A 285 -16.61 36.93 3.84
CA GLU A 285 -17.30 36.42 2.65
C GLU A 285 -16.54 36.71 1.34
N SER A 286 -15.93 37.89 1.21
CA SER A 286 -15.13 38.25 0.03
C SER A 286 -13.89 37.36 -0.15
N ILE A 287 -13.23 36.95 0.97
CA ILE A 287 -12.09 36.05 0.97
C ILE A 287 -12.54 34.63 0.64
N LEU A 288 -13.64 34.17 1.26
CA LEU A 288 -14.23 32.88 0.99
C LEU A 288 -14.68 32.76 -0.47
N ALA A 289 -15.33 33.79 -1.02
CA ALA A 289 -15.72 33.82 -2.42
C ALA A 289 -14.53 33.71 -3.39
N SER A 290 -13.41 34.37 -3.06
CA SER A 290 -12.18 34.26 -3.85
C SER A 290 -11.60 32.83 -3.85
N TRP A 291 -11.61 32.16 -2.70
CA TRP A 291 -11.22 30.77 -2.58
C TRP A 291 -12.18 29.81 -3.31
N ARG A 292 -13.50 30.04 -3.23
CA ARG A 292 -14.52 29.27 -3.99
C ARG A 292 -14.32 29.41 -5.50
N ALA A 293 -13.98 30.61 -5.97
CA ALA A 293 -13.64 30.84 -7.37
C ALA A 293 -12.40 30.06 -7.80
N ALA A 294 -11.38 29.97 -6.94
CA ALA A 294 -10.22 29.12 -7.20
C ALA A 294 -10.61 27.63 -7.31
N GLY A 295 -11.45 27.14 -6.40
CA GLY A 295 -11.92 25.74 -6.39
C GLY A 295 -12.78 25.32 -7.59
N SER A 296 -13.40 26.27 -8.28
CA SER A 296 -14.21 26.04 -9.50
C SER A 296 -13.51 26.49 -10.79
N ARG A 297 -12.29 27.02 -10.72
CA ARG A 297 -11.56 27.61 -11.86
C ARG A 297 -11.44 26.66 -13.05
N ALA A 298 -11.25 25.36 -12.81
CA ALA A 298 -11.09 24.37 -13.86
C ALA A 298 -12.42 23.73 -14.35
N ALA A 299 -13.59 24.19 -13.91
CA ALA A 299 -14.88 23.60 -14.30
C ALA A 299 -15.09 23.60 -15.83
N ALA A 300 -14.71 24.66 -16.53
CA ALA A 300 -14.77 24.72 -18.00
C ALA A 300 -13.81 23.71 -18.66
N THR A 301 -12.60 23.56 -18.12
CA THR A 301 -11.60 22.58 -18.59
C THR A 301 -12.12 21.15 -18.38
N ARG A 302 -12.71 20.86 -17.21
CA ARG A 302 -13.37 19.57 -16.94
C ARG A 302 -14.49 19.29 -17.95
N SER A 303 -15.37 20.25 -18.19
CA SER A 303 -16.46 20.09 -19.16
C SER A 303 -15.94 19.87 -20.59
N ALA A 304 -14.84 20.51 -20.98
CA ALA A 304 -14.17 20.24 -22.26
C ALA A 304 -13.58 18.82 -22.32
N TRP A 305 -12.94 18.37 -21.23
CA TRP A 305 -12.41 17.01 -21.09
C TRP A 305 -13.54 15.96 -21.17
N GLU A 306 -14.69 16.18 -20.52
CA GLU A 306 -15.85 15.27 -20.61
C GLU A 306 -16.34 15.11 -22.04
N ARG A 307 -16.36 16.21 -22.82
CA ARG A 307 -16.69 16.13 -24.25
C ARG A 307 -15.65 15.35 -25.06
N ALA A 308 -14.35 15.56 -24.79
CA ALA A 308 -13.27 14.83 -25.42
C ALA A 308 -13.36 13.33 -25.11
N LEU A 309 -13.57 12.95 -23.85
CA LEU A 309 -13.79 11.55 -23.47
C LEU A 309 -14.99 10.94 -24.20
N ASN A 310 -16.10 11.66 -24.26
CA ASN A 310 -17.32 11.18 -24.93
C ASN A 310 -17.13 10.95 -26.44
N ALA A 311 -16.24 11.71 -27.08
CA ALA A 311 -15.90 11.60 -28.50
C ALA A 311 -14.76 10.60 -28.76
N SER A 312 -14.02 10.19 -27.72
CA SER A 312 -12.84 9.35 -27.87
C SER A 312 -13.19 7.90 -28.21
N ALA A 313 -12.43 7.29 -29.13
CA ALA A 313 -12.46 5.85 -29.40
C ALA A 313 -12.02 5.01 -28.17
N HIS A 314 -11.26 5.61 -27.25
CA HIS A 314 -10.78 4.97 -26.02
C HIS A 314 -11.79 5.02 -24.86
N LYS A 315 -12.95 5.69 -25.02
CA LYS A 315 -13.92 5.91 -23.94
C LYS A 315 -14.27 4.64 -23.17
N ALA A 316 -14.60 3.56 -23.87
CA ALA A 316 -15.06 2.33 -23.23
C ALA A 316 -13.95 1.72 -22.36
N GLU A 317 -12.75 1.60 -22.93
CA GLU A 317 -11.59 0.99 -22.24
C GLU A 317 -11.10 1.89 -21.09
N PHE A 318 -10.95 3.18 -21.32
CA PHE A 318 -10.59 4.14 -20.27
C PHE A 318 -11.59 4.08 -19.09
N THR A 319 -12.89 4.11 -19.39
CA THR A 319 -13.91 4.07 -18.33
C THR A 319 -13.89 2.76 -17.56
N ARG A 320 -13.69 1.61 -18.25
CA ARG A 320 -13.57 0.30 -17.63
C ARG A 320 -12.40 0.27 -16.64
N GLN A 321 -11.22 0.72 -17.10
CA GLN A 321 -10.00 0.74 -16.27
C GLN A 321 -10.14 1.68 -15.07
N GLN A 322 -10.66 2.90 -15.28
CA GLN A 322 -10.89 3.86 -14.19
C GLN A 322 -11.89 3.36 -13.13
N LYS A 323 -12.83 2.50 -13.50
CA LYS A 323 -13.73 1.82 -12.56
C LYS A 323 -13.09 0.60 -11.88
N GLY A 324 -11.89 0.20 -12.29
CA GLY A 324 -11.22 -1.01 -11.81
C GLY A 324 -11.91 -2.31 -12.22
N GLU A 325 -12.73 -2.28 -13.29
CA GLU A 325 -13.41 -3.45 -13.84
C GLU A 325 -12.43 -4.29 -14.67
N LEU A 326 -12.41 -5.60 -14.44
CA LEU A 326 -11.53 -6.53 -15.14
C LEU A 326 -12.13 -6.99 -16.47
N PRO A 327 -11.29 -7.36 -17.47
CA PRO A 327 -11.78 -7.90 -18.74
C PRO A 327 -12.55 -9.20 -18.56
N ALA A 328 -13.68 -9.35 -19.26
CA ALA A 328 -14.52 -10.56 -19.17
C ALA A 328 -13.80 -11.86 -19.61
N THR A 329 -12.75 -11.74 -20.41
CA THR A 329 -11.94 -12.88 -20.89
C THR A 329 -11.00 -13.46 -19.83
N LEU A 330 -10.76 -12.74 -18.74
CA LEU A 330 -9.81 -13.10 -17.68
C LEU A 330 -10.19 -14.46 -17.03
N ALA A 331 -11.44 -14.63 -16.66
CA ALA A 331 -11.93 -15.85 -16.00
C ALA A 331 -11.64 -17.11 -16.83
N ALA A 332 -11.90 -17.06 -18.14
CA ALA A 332 -11.63 -18.20 -19.04
C ALA A 332 -10.13 -18.54 -19.11
N ALA A 333 -9.24 -17.55 -19.10
CA ALA A 333 -7.80 -17.78 -19.12
C ALA A 333 -7.32 -18.45 -17.81
N LEU A 334 -7.82 -18.02 -16.65
CA LEU A 334 -7.50 -18.62 -15.36
C LEU A 334 -8.01 -20.07 -15.25
N LEU A 335 -9.23 -20.34 -15.71
CA LEU A 335 -9.78 -21.70 -15.77
C LEU A 335 -8.95 -22.61 -16.68
N ALA A 336 -8.47 -22.11 -17.82
CA ALA A 336 -7.60 -22.87 -18.72
C ALA A 336 -6.28 -23.27 -18.04
N VAL A 337 -5.65 -22.36 -17.26
CA VAL A 337 -4.43 -22.67 -16.48
C VAL A 337 -4.73 -23.73 -15.42
N LYS A 338 -5.84 -23.61 -14.69
CA LYS A 338 -6.26 -24.61 -13.68
C LYS A 338 -6.45 -26.00 -14.30
N LYS A 339 -7.14 -26.07 -15.43
CA LYS A 339 -7.42 -27.32 -16.14
C LYS A 339 -6.12 -27.97 -16.60
N ASP A 340 -5.28 -27.23 -17.30
CA ASP A 340 -3.99 -27.72 -17.79
C ASP A 340 -3.11 -28.25 -16.64
N ALA A 341 -3.06 -27.53 -15.51
CA ALA A 341 -2.30 -27.94 -14.34
C ALA A 341 -2.85 -29.21 -13.67
N SER A 342 -4.18 -29.36 -13.57
CA SER A 342 -4.81 -30.57 -13.03
C SER A 342 -4.55 -31.79 -13.90
N GLU A 343 -4.56 -31.64 -15.22
CA GLU A 343 -4.34 -32.72 -16.20
C GLU A 343 -2.86 -33.11 -16.26
N LYS A 344 -1.94 -32.14 -16.35
CA LYS A 344 -0.49 -32.39 -16.53
C LYS A 344 0.25 -32.66 -15.23
N GLN A 345 -0.30 -32.25 -14.10
CA GLN A 345 0.26 -32.40 -12.76
C GLN A 345 1.75 -32.01 -12.65
N PRO A 346 2.13 -30.78 -13.04
CA PRO A 346 3.52 -30.36 -13.05
C PRO A 346 4.13 -30.34 -11.65
N LYS A 347 5.40 -30.75 -11.53
CA LYS A 347 6.19 -30.56 -10.31
C LYS A 347 7.05 -29.31 -10.49
N VAL A 348 6.52 -28.15 -10.12
CA VAL A 348 7.18 -26.85 -10.28
C VAL A 348 7.07 -26.00 -9.03
N ALA A 349 7.95 -25.00 -8.89
CA ALA A 349 7.85 -24.02 -7.82
C ALA A 349 6.62 -23.10 -8.01
N THR A 350 5.95 -22.69 -6.94
CA THR A 350 4.77 -21.83 -7.08
C THR A 350 5.11 -20.44 -7.65
N ARG A 351 6.36 -19.95 -7.52
CA ARG A 351 6.82 -18.77 -8.28
C ARG A 351 6.79 -18.99 -9.79
N GLN A 352 7.10 -20.19 -10.27
CA GLN A 352 7.02 -20.54 -11.71
C GLN A 352 5.55 -20.69 -12.13
N SER A 353 4.71 -21.26 -11.27
CA SER A 353 3.26 -21.29 -11.46
C SER A 353 2.68 -19.90 -11.61
N SER A 354 3.10 -18.95 -10.75
CA SER A 354 2.73 -17.53 -10.83
C SER A 354 3.16 -16.92 -12.17
N GLY A 355 4.38 -17.19 -12.64
CA GLY A 355 4.83 -16.78 -13.98
C GLY A 355 3.97 -17.36 -15.11
N THR A 356 3.51 -18.61 -14.99
CA THR A 356 2.58 -19.24 -15.95
C THR A 356 1.23 -18.55 -15.96
N VAL A 357 0.69 -18.21 -14.79
CA VAL A 357 -0.56 -17.45 -14.67
C VAL A 357 -0.41 -16.07 -15.29
N LEU A 358 0.64 -15.32 -14.94
CA LEU A 358 0.92 -14.00 -15.51
C LEU A 358 1.03 -14.05 -17.04
N GLN A 359 1.70 -15.06 -17.59
CA GLN A 359 1.82 -15.25 -19.04
C GLN A 359 0.45 -15.43 -19.72
N ALA A 360 -0.52 -16.04 -19.03
CA ALA A 360 -1.87 -16.25 -19.55
C ALA A 360 -2.75 -14.99 -19.47
N ILE A 361 -2.56 -14.13 -18.46
CA ILE A 361 -3.48 -13.04 -18.18
C ILE A 361 -2.97 -11.64 -18.56
N ALA A 362 -1.66 -11.40 -18.59
CA ALA A 362 -1.11 -10.04 -18.76
C ALA A 362 -1.48 -9.43 -20.12
N GLY A 363 -1.51 -10.23 -21.19
CA GLY A 363 -1.94 -9.76 -22.52
C GLY A 363 -3.43 -9.42 -22.62
N LEU A 364 -4.25 -9.95 -21.71
CA LEU A 364 -5.69 -9.69 -21.62
C LEU A 364 -6.02 -8.49 -20.74
N THR A 365 -5.11 -8.10 -19.85
CA THR A 365 -5.32 -7.11 -18.80
C THR A 365 -4.25 -6.01 -18.91
N PRO A 366 -4.39 -5.06 -19.86
CA PRO A 366 -3.38 -4.04 -20.14
C PRO A 366 -3.12 -3.10 -18.95
N GLU A 367 -4.06 -2.97 -18.02
CA GLU A 367 -3.91 -2.23 -16.77
C GLU A 367 -3.04 -2.96 -15.72
N LEU A 368 -2.73 -4.24 -15.92
CA LEU A 368 -1.88 -5.02 -15.02
C LEU A 368 -0.40 -4.69 -15.27
N ILE A 369 0.21 -3.94 -14.35
CA ILE A 369 1.58 -3.44 -14.48
C ILE A 369 2.51 -4.21 -13.57
N GLY A 370 3.44 -4.94 -14.17
CA GLY A 370 4.40 -5.77 -13.45
C GLY A 370 5.68 -5.07 -13.04
N GLY A 371 6.40 -5.68 -12.10
CA GLY A 371 7.72 -5.21 -11.70
C GLY A 371 8.47 -6.16 -10.76
N SER A 372 9.69 -5.77 -10.42
CA SER A 372 10.49 -6.45 -9.39
C SER A 372 11.58 -5.50 -8.86
N ALA A 373 11.94 -5.67 -7.58
CA ALA A 373 13.07 -5.01 -6.94
C ALA A 373 14.38 -5.73 -7.28
N ASP A 374 14.80 -5.64 -8.55
CA ASP A 374 16.02 -6.25 -9.11
C ASP A 374 16.10 -7.79 -9.01
N LEU A 375 14.95 -8.47 -8.84
CA LEU A 375 14.84 -9.93 -8.66
C LEU A 375 13.98 -10.59 -9.74
N THR A 376 13.85 -9.98 -10.92
CA THR A 376 12.96 -10.43 -12.00
C THR A 376 13.07 -11.93 -12.32
N PRO A 377 14.26 -12.53 -12.56
CA PRO A 377 14.38 -13.95 -12.85
C PRO A 377 14.02 -14.83 -11.65
N SER A 378 14.28 -14.35 -10.43
CA SER A 378 13.99 -15.08 -9.20
C SER A 378 12.52 -15.04 -8.82
N ASN A 379 11.83 -13.94 -9.07
CA ASN A 379 10.40 -13.78 -8.76
C ASN A 379 9.48 -14.30 -9.86
N ASN A 380 9.96 -14.47 -11.10
CA ASN A 380 9.16 -14.85 -12.28
C ASN A 380 8.00 -13.88 -12.56
N THR A 381 8.24 -12.57 -12.38
CA THR A 381 7.21 -11.53 -12.51
C THR A 381 7.07 -10.94 -13.91
N ARG A 382 8.00 -11.25 -14.84
CA ARG A 382 8.00 -10.71 -16.20
C ARG A 382 7.50 -11.72 -17.20
N THR A 383 6.51 -11.35 -18.02
CA THR A 383 6.05 -12.14 -19.17
C THR A 383 6.97 -11.93 -20.37
N LYS A 384 6.86 -12.79 -21.38
CA LYS A 384 7.70 -12.73 -22.58
C LYS A 384 7.46 -11.47 -23.40
N GLU A 385 6.23 -11.00 -23.44
CA GLU A 385 5.78 -9.83 -24.21
C GLU A 385 5.95 -8.52 -23.46
N ALA A 386 6.27 -8.59 -22.16
CA ALA A 386 6.39 -7.40 -21.32
C ALA A 386 7.54 -6.49 -21.76
N VAL A 387 7.21 -5.25 -22.06
CA VAL A 387 8.13 -4.19 -22.45
C VAL A 387 8.47 -3.34 -21.23
N ALA A 388 9.75 -3.02 -21.05
CA ALA A 388 10.18 -2.20 -19.94
C ALA A 388 9.64 -0.76 -20.05
N VAL A 389 9.15 -0.23 -18.95
CA VAL A 389 8.84 1.21 -18.79
C VAL A 389 10.15 1.94 -18.60
N THR A 390 10.38 2.98 -19.39
CA THR A 390 11.57 3.82 -19.36
C THR A 390 11.22 5.28 -19.65
N LYS A 391 12.14 6.21 -19.40
CA LYS A 391 11.98 7.62 -19.79
C LYS A 391 11.63 7.80 -21.28
N ALA A 392 12.08 6.90 -22.15
CA ALA A 392 11.79 6.95 -23.58
C ALA A 392 10.51 6.22 -23.98
N ASN A 393 9.94 5.39 -23.11
CA ASN A 393 8.76 4.58 -23.40
C ASN A 393 7.94 4.28 -22.13
N TYR A 394 6.92 5.09 -21.88
CA TYR A 394 5.98 4.86 -20.77
C TYR A 394 4.81 3.92 -21.14
N ALA A 395 4.66 3.52 -22.41
CA ALA A 395 3.65 2.56 -22.83
C ALA A 395 3.99 1.10 -22.45
N GLY A 396 5.15 0.86 -21.85
CA GLY A 396 5.55 -0.44 -21.34
C GLY A 396 4.62 -0.97 -20.24
N SER A 397 4.78 -2.26 -19.92
CA SER A 397 3.99 -2.97 -18.91
C SER A 397 4.83 -3.54 -17.77
N TYR A 398 6.14 -3.28 -17.74
CA TYR A 398 7.05 -3.82 -16.74
C TYR A 398 8.04 -2.78 -16.20
N LEU A 399 8.11 -2.67 -14.87
CA LEU A 399 8.97 -1.73 -14.16
C LEU A 399 10.17 -2.44 -13.53
N HIS A 400 11.36 -2.02 -13.88
CA HIS A 400 12.59 -2.35 -13.15
C HIS A 400 12.78 -1.34 -12.01
N TRP A 401 12.33 -1.72 -10.81
CA TRP A 401 12.37 -0.82 -9.65
C TRP A 401 13.78 -0.59 -9.11
N GLY A 402 14.74 -1.47 -9.48
CA GLY A 402 16.04 -1.55 -8.84
C GLY A 402 15.91 -2.06 -7.39
N ILE A 403 16.97 -2.00 -6.62
CA ILE A 403 16.97 -2.44 -5.21
C ILE A 403 16.34 -1.33 -4.36
N ARG A 404 15.01 -1.24 -4.40
CA ARG A 404 14.21 -0.18 -3.76
C ARG A 404 12.86 -0.74 -3.32
N GLU A 405 12.83 -1.71 -2.42
CA GLU A 405 11.61 -2.38 -1.98
C GLU A 405 10.59 -1.40 -1.38
N HIS A 406 11.07 -0.46 -0.57
CA HIS A 406 10.20 0.51 0.09
C HIS A 406 9.62 1.53 -0.90
N GLY A 407 10.47 2.12 -1.73
CA GLY A 407 10.05 3.04 -2.80
C GLY A 407 9.12 2.37 -3.82
N MET A 408 9.40 1.11 -4.19
CA MET A 408 8.54 0.28 -5.04
C MET A 408 7.14 0.13 -4.43
N ALA A 409 7.04 -0.32 -3.18
CA ALA A 409 5.76 -0.56 -2.54
C ALA A 409 4.93 0.73 -2.38
N ALA A 410 5.56 1.84 -2.01
CA ALA A 410 4.87 3.12 -1.87
C ALA A 410 4.48 3.73 -3.23
N ALA A 411 5.31 3.58 -4.26
CA ALA A 411 4.95 4.02 -5.61
C ALA A 411 3.80 3.17 -6.19
N MET A 412 3.76 1.87 -5.90
CA MET A 412 2.60 1.04 -6.28
C MET A 412 1.31 1.52 -5.61
N ASN A 413 1.36 2.01 -4.36
CA ASN A 413 0.21 2.68 -3.75
C ASN A 413 -0.24 3.88 -4.59
N GLY A 414 0.70 4.71 -5.02
CA GLY A 414 0.40 5.86 -5.89
C GLY A 414 -0.20 5.46 -7.23
N MET A 415 0.30 4.41 -7.86
CA MET A 415 -0.26 3.89 -9.12
C MET A 415 -1.69 3.39 -8.93
N ALA A 416 -1.99 2.68 -7.84
CA ALA A 416 -3.34 2.22 -7.53
C ALA A 416 -4.29 3.39 -7.20
N LEU A 417 -3.84 4.38 -6.43
CA LEU A 417 -4.60 5.59 -6.07
C LEU A 417 -4.90 6.48 -7.27
N HIS A 418 -4.02 6.50 -8.28
CA HIS A 418 -4.27 7.22 -9.53
C HIS A 418 -5.54 6.73 -10.23
N GLY A 419 -5.80 5.44 -10.15
CA GLY A 419 -6.82 4.73 -10.91
C GLY A 419 -6.32 4.29 -12.29
N GLY A 420 -7.04 3.37 -12.91
CA GLY A 420 -6.71 2.86 -14.25
C GLY A 420 -5.61 1.79 -14.31
N LEU A 421 -4.85 1.58 -13.23
CA LEU A 421 -3.76 0.62 -13.17
C LEU A 421 -3.93 -0.36 -12.00
N ILE A 422 -3.44 -1.58 -12.18
CA ILE A 422 -3.33 -2.62 -11.15
C ILE A 422 -1.85 -3.01 -11.04
N PRO A 423 -1.10 -2.42 -10.09
CA PRO A 423 0.31 -2.71 -9.95
C PRO A 423 0.55 -4.04 -9.23
N TYR A 424 1.51 -4.82 -9.73
CA TYR A 424 2.10 -5.95 -9.01
C TYR A 424 3.62 -5.89 -9.08
N ALA A 425 4.29 -6.26 -8.01
CA ALA A 425 5.75 -6.37 -8.03
C ALA A 425 6.29 -7.40 -7.06
N GLY A 426 7.46 -7.92 -7.39
CA GLY A 426 8.13 -8.98 -6.67
C GLY A 426 9.37 -8.54 -5.91
N THR A 427 9.57 -9.24 -4.79
CA THR A 427 10.82 -9.32 -4.04
C THR A 427 10.85 -10.65 -3.28
N PHE A 428 11.87 -10.94 -2.48
CA PHE A 428 11.85 -12.08 -1.55
C PHE A 428 10.97 -11.77 -0.34
N LEU A 429 10.34 -12.80 0.23
CA LEU A 429 9.46 -12.62 1.38
C LEU A 429 10.19 -12.01 2.60
N SER A 430 11.45 -12.38 2.82
CA SER A 430 12.28 -11.78 3.88
C SER A 430 12.46 -10.27 3.72
N PHE A 431 12.41 -9.76 2.48
CA PHE A 431 12.55 -8.33 2.21
C PHE A 431 11.23 -7.56 2.32
N ALA A 432 10.14 -8.23 2.73
CA ALA A 432 8.95 -7.54 3.23
C ALA A 432 9.29 -6.59 4.39
N ASP A 433 10.34 -6.88 5.16
CA ASP A 433 10.83 -6.03 6.25
C ASP A 433 11.21 -4.62 5.78
N TYR A 434 11.75 -4.48 4.56
CA TYR A 434 12.08 -3.18 3.99
C TYR A 434 10.83 -2.38 3.58
N CYS A 435 9.76 -3.02 3.13
CA CYS A 435 8.58 -2.35 2.56
C CYS A 435 7.30 -2.48 3.40
N ARG A 436 7.38 -3.12 4.56
CA ARG A 436 6.22 -3.35 5.44
C ARG A 436 5.41 -2.09 5.77
N PRO A 437 6.02 -0.90 6.03
CA PRO A 437 5.25 0.32 6.26
C PRO A 437 4.36 0.71 5.07
N ALA A 438 4.85 0.58 3.84
CA ALA A 438 4.08 0.87 2.64
C ALA A 438 2.97 -0.18 2.39
N ILE A 439 3.22 -1.47 2.65
CA ILE A 439 2.20 -2.54 2.61
C ILE A 439 1.08 -2.24 3.62
N ARG A 440 1.43 -1.77 4.82
CA ARG A 440 0.44 -1.36 5.83
C ARG A 440 -0.43 -0.20 5.34
N LEU A 441 0.14 0.77 4.65
CA LEU A 441 -0.62 1.88 4.05
C LEU A 441 -1.51 1.41 2.91
N SER A 442 -1.09 0.44 2.08
CA SER A 442 -1.97 -0.18 1.08
C SER A 442 -3.24 -0.73 1.74
N ALA A 443 -3.08 -1.43 2.88
CA ALA A 443 -4.19 -2.00 3.62
C ALA A 443 -5.08 -0.93 4.25
N LEU A 444 -4.48 0.09 4.87
CA LEU A 444 -5.20 1.20 5.49
C LEU A 444 -6.04 1.98 4.47
N MET A 445 -5.50 2.21 3.26
CA MET A 445 -6.18 2.88 2.15
C MET A 445 -7.03 1.94 1.30
N LYS A 446 -7.02 0.64 1.57
CA LYS A 446 -7.76 -0.40 0.80
C LYS A 446 -7.40 -0.39 -0.69
N GLN A 447 -6.12 -0.24 -1.02
CA GLN A 447 -5.66 -0.17 -2.41
C GLN A 447 -5.35 -1.55 -2.96
N ARG A 448 -5.80 -1.83 -4.20
CA ARG A 448 -5.51 -3.07 -4.93
C ARG A 448 -4.06 -3.06 -5.42
N VAL A 449 -3.15 -3.51 -4.57
CA VAL A 449 -1.73 -3.70 -4.85
C VAL A 449 -1.38 -5.16 -4.62
N ILE A 450 -0.70 -5.79 -5.58
CA ILE A 450 -0.37 -7.22 -5.50
C ILE A 450 1.13 -7.37 -5.27
N TYR A 451 1.52 -7.89 -4.12
CA TYR A 451 2.89 -8.17 -3.73
C TYR A 451 3.23 -9.64 -4.02
N VAL A 452 4.19 -9.87 -4.92
CA VAL A 452 4.66 -11.22 -5.28
C VAL A 452 5.91 -11.53 -4.48
N MET A 453 5.73 -12.18 -3.32
CA MET A 453 6.80 -12.46 -2.35
C MET A 453 7.27 -13.91 -2.51
N THR A 454 8.43 -14.12 -3.11
CA THR A 454 8.99 -15.46 -3.35
C THR A 454 9.99 -15.86 -2.27
N HIS A 455 10.47 -17.13 -2.34
CA HIS A 455 11.41 -17.66 -1.34
C HIS A 455 10.77 -17.71 0.05
N ASP A 456 9.66 -18.45 0.12
CA ASP A 456 8.62 -18.43 1.16
C ASP A 456 9.05 -19.00 2.53
N SER A 457 10.16 -19.75 2.60
CA SER A 457 10.53 -20.50 3.81
C SER A 457 12.00 -20.96 3.77
N ILE A 458 12.42 -21.74 4.77
CA ILE A 458 13.72 -22.46 4.76
C ILE A 458 13.90 -23.35 3.51
N GLY A 459 12.81 -23.63 2.79
CA GLY A 459 12.83 -24.37 1.53
C GLY A 459 13.57 -23.66 0.39
N LEU A 460 13.94 -22.39 0.55
CA LEU A 460 14.83 -21.70 -0.39
C LEU A 460 16.28 -22.25 -0.36
N GLY A 461 16.71 -22.83 0.79
CA GLY A 461 17.96 -23.57 0.85
C GLY A 461 19.18 -22.75 1.32
N GLU A 462 20.21 -22.77 0.52
CA GLU A 462 21.60 -22.44 0.85
C GLU A 462 21.84 -20.96 1.19
N ASP A 463 20.96 -20.05 0.79
CA ASP A 463 21.09 -18.60 1.05
C ASP A 463 21.07 -18.26 2.55
N GLY A 464 20.51 -19.15 3.37
CA GLY A 464 20.64 -19.12 4.82
C GLY A 464 19.72 -18.12 5.53
N PRO A 465 19.96 -17.88 6.84
CA PRO A 465 19.02 -17.21 7.75
C PRO A 465 18.61 -15.80 7.33
N THR A 466 19.48 -15.04 6.67
CA THR A 466 19.18 -13.66 6.24
C THR A 466 18.13 -13.59 5.12
N HIS A 467 17.89 -14.70 4.42
CA HIS A 467 16.96 -14.81 3.32
C HIS A 467 15.78 -15.72 3.63
N GLN A 468 15.87 -16.52 4.70
CA GLN A 468 14.84 -17.48 5.11
C GLN A 468 13.81 -16.81 6.03
N PRO A 469 12.58 -16.55 5.55
CA PRO A 469 11.52 -16.01 6.39
C PRO A 469 11.06 -17.05 7.42
N VAL A 470 10.84 -16.61 8.64
CA VAL A 470 10.39 -17.43 9.76
C VAL A 470 9.15 -16.81 10.41
N GLU A 471 9.23 -15.53 10.79
CA GLU A 471 8.16 -14.75 11.43
C GLU A 471 7.34 -13.93 10.43
N HIS A 472 7.78 -13.77 9.20
CA HIS A 472 7.21 -12.85 8.21
C HIS A 472 5.75 -13.15 7.89
N LEU A 473 5.37 -14.45 7.79
CA LEU A 473 3.96 -14.83 7.58
C LEU A 473 3.06 -14.35 8.71
N ALA A 474 3.47 -14.56 9.96
CA ALA A 474 2.71 -14.08 11.12
C ALA A 474 2.64 -12.55 11.16
N ALA A 475 3.75 -11.86 10.85
CA ALA A 475 3.83 -10.40 10.83
C ALA A 475 2.94 -9.78 9.73
N LEU A 476 2.85 -10.42 8.56
CA LEU A 476 1.97 -9.95 7.48
C LEU A 476 0.50 -10.26 7.78
N ARG A 477 0.16 -11.46 8.27
CA ARG A 477 -1.19 -11.84 8.72
C ARG A 477 -1.71 -10.94 9.85
N ALA A 478 -0.83 -10.29 10.61
CA ALA A 478 -1.20 -9.32 11.65
C ALA A 478 -1.65 -7.96 11.10
N ILE A 479 -1.47 -7.64 9.82
CA ILE A 479 -1.89 -6.38 9.21
C ILE A 479 -3.39 -6.45 8.86
N PRO A 480 -4.26 -5.63 9.49
CA PRO A 480 -5.68 -5.65 9.18
C PRO A 480 -5.96 -5.31 7.71
N GLY A 481 -6.80 -6.10 7.03
CA GLY A 481 -7.20 -5.86 5.66
C GLY A 481 -6.18 -6.26 4.58
N LEU A 482 -5.05 -6.87 4.95
CA LEU A 482 -4.12 -7.50 4.02
C LEU A 482 -4.53 -8.96 3.81
N LEU A 483 -4.61 -9.42 2.56
CA LEU A 483 -4.73 -10.84 2.26
C LEU A 483 -3.34 -11.47 2.07
N VAL A 484 -3.06 -12.52 2.84
CA VAL A 484 -1.87 -13.36 2.67
C VAL A 484 -2.30 -14.67 2.02
N LEU A 485 -1.80 -14.90 0.79
CA LEU A 485 -2.17 -16.02 -0.07
C LEU A 485 -0.94 -16.91 -0.28
N ARG A 486 -0.94 -18.13 0.27
CA ARG A 486 0.20 -19.06 0.18
C ARG A 486 -0.22 -20.38 -0.51
N PRO A 487 -0.20 -20.43 -1.85
CA PRO A 487 -0.65 -21.57 -2.64
C PRO A 487 0.35 -22.74 -2.58
N CYS A 488 -0.17 -23.98 -2.68
CA CYS A 488 0.63 -25.20 -2.65
C CYS A 488 1.01 -25.75 -4.01
N ASP A 489 0.35 -25.35 -5.09
CA ASP A 489 0.57 -25.83 -6.46
C ASP A 489 0.11 -24.81 -7.51
N THR A 490 0.15 -25.19 -8.78
CA THR A 490 -0.26 -24.32 -9.90
C THR A 490 -1.76 -24.02 -9.89
N VAL A 491 -2.60 -24.96 -9.45
CA VAL A 491 -4.07 -24.75 -9.40
C VAL A 491 -4.40 -23.69 -8.34
N GLU A 492 -3.91 -23.87 -7.10
CA GLU A 492 -4.09 -22.86 -6.06
C GLU A 492 -3.45 -21.52 -6.42
N THR A 493 -2.30 -21.52 -7.14
CA THR A 493 -1.66 -20.28 -7.59
C THR A 493 -2.55 -19.50 -8.54
N ALA A 494 -3.22 -20.17 -9.49
CA ALA A 494 -4.18 -19.52 -10.37
C ALA A 494 -5.40 -18.98 -9.61
N GLU A 495 -5.91 -19.75 -8.64
CA GLU A 495 -7.00 -19.34 -7.77
C GLU A 495 -6.62 -18.13 -6.89
N CYS A 496 -5.39 -18.10 -6.36
CA CYS A 496 -4.88 -16.98 -5.57
C CYS A 496 -4.70 -15.70 -6.41
N TRP A 497 -4.25 -15.81 -7.66
CA TRP A 497 -4.22 -14.68 -8.60
C TRP A 497 -5.61 -14.14 -8.90
N ASP A 498 -6.60 -15.01 -9.11
CA ASP A 498 -8.00 -14.61 -9.30
C ASP A 498 -8.51 -13.81 -8.09
N ILE A 499 -8.26 -14.32 -6.88
CA ILE A 499 -8.62 -13.63 -5.63
C ILE A 499 -7.94 -12.25 -5.55
N ALA A 500 -6.62 -12.18 -5.78
CA ALA A 500 -5.86 -10.94 -5.67
C ALA A 500 -6.31 -9.87 -6.68
N LEU A 501 -6.69 -10.27 -7.90
CA LEU A 501 -7.19 -9.36 -8.93
C LEU A 501 -8.58 -8.82 -8.60
N HIS A 502 -9.43 -9.58 -7.93
CA HIS A 502 -10.79 -9.14 -7.56
C HIS A 502 -10.88 -8.48 -6.19
N HIS A 503 -9.87 -8.68 -5.32
CA HIS A 503 -9.88 -8.10 -3.98
C HIS A 503 -9.74 -6.57 -4.02
N GLN A 504 -10.63 -5.88 -3.28
CA GLN A 504 -10.60 -4.42 -3.13
C GLN A 504 -9.68 -4.00 -1.97
N GLY A 505 -8.43 -4.45 -2.04
CA GLY A 505 -7.40 -4.22 -1.04
C GLY A 505 -6.09 -4.90 -1.46
N PRO A 506 -5.02 -4.80 -0.67
CA PRO A 506 -3.75 -5.40 -1.01
C PRO A 506 -3.73 -6.91 -0.77
N SER A 507 -2.97 -7.60 -1.60
CA SER A 507 -2.72 -9.05 -1.48
C SER A 507 -1.23 -9.35 -1.54
N VAL A 508 -0.77 -10.30 -0.73
CA VAL A 508 0.58 -10.86 -0.79
C VAL A 508 0.49 -12.30 -1.26
N LEU A 509 1.07 -12.60 -2.41
CA LEU A 509 1.27 -13.96 -2.92
C LEU A 509 2.60 -14.49 -2.39
N VAL A 510 2.56 -15.47 -1.50
CA VAL A 510 3.74 -16.08 -0.88
C VAL A 510 4.09 -17.37 -1.62
N LEU A 511 5.23 -17.37 -2.32
CA LEU A 511 5.55 -18.36 -3.33
C LEU A 511 6.88 -19.08 -3.05
N SER A 512 6.88 -20.40 -3.26
CA SER A 512 8.06 -21.25 -3.05
C SER A 512 9.15 -21.05 -4.11
N ARG A 513 10.41 -21.25 -3.71
CA ARG A 513 11.56 -21.41 -4.62
C ARG A 513 11.69 -22.85 -5.10
N GLN A 514 11.47 -23.83 -4.23
CA GLN A 514 11.56 -25.25 -4.55
C GLN A 514 10.33 -25.75 -5.30
N GLY A 515 10.54 -26.77 -6.14
CA GLY A 515 9.47 -27.42 -6.90
C GLY A 515 8.56 -28.26 -6.01
N LEU A 516 7.25 -28.06 -6.14
CA LEU A 516 6.21 -28.76 -5.39
C LEU A 516 5.40 -29.68 -6.31
N PRO A 517 4.95 -30.85 -5.84
CA PRO A 517 4.04 -31.70 -6.61
C PRO A 517 2.65 -31.05 -6.69
N THR A 518 1.90 -31.33 -7.74
CA THR A 518 0.50 -30.95 -7.83
C THR A 518 -0.31 -31.69 -6.77
N ALA A 519 -0.97 -30.97 -5.89
CA ALA A 519 -1.86 -31.50 -4.85
C ALA A 519 -3.31 -31.61 -5.36
N ARG A 520 -3.73 -30.67 -6.20
CA ARG A 520 -5.06 -30.58 -6.82
C ARG A 520 -5.10 -31.36 -8.15
N THR A 521 -5.28 -32.67 -8.07
CA THR A 521 -5.28 -33.58 -9.21
C THR A 521 -6.64 -33.74 -9.89
N THR A 522 -7.72 -33.24 -9.27
CA THR A 522 -9.06 -33.24 -9.83
C THR A 522 -9.47 -31.82 -10.17
N TYR A 523 -9.85 -31.60 -11.43
CA TYR A 523 -10.30 -30.31 -11.92
C TYR A 523 -11.70 -29.95 -11.39
N THR A 524 -11.88 -28.69 -11.05
CA THR A 524 -13.19 -28.04 -10.84
C THR A 524 -13.11 -26.58 -11.30
N ASP A 525 -14.22 -26.05 -11.80
CA ASP A 525 -14.34 -24.64 -12.14
C ASP A 525 -14.34 -23.74 -10.89
N ASP A 526 -14.79 -24.27 -9.75
CA ASP A 526 -14.85 -23.52 -8.48
C ASP A 526 -13.48 -23.06 -8.04
N ASN A 527 -13.39 -21.81 -7.56
CA ASN A 527 -12.22 -21.29 -6.86
C ASN A 527 -12.29 -21.72 -5.38
N LEU A 528 -11.69 -22.86 -5.04
CA LEU A 528 -11.71 -23.37 -3.66
C LEU A 528 -10.86 -22.53 -2.71
N SER A 529 -9.79 -21.92 -3.20
CA SER A 529 -8.93 -21.02 -2.43
C SER A 529 -9.67 -19.76 -1.95
N ALA A 530 -10.75 -19.37 -2.63
CA ALA A 530 -11.60 -18.23 -2.22
C ALA A 530 -12.28 -18.43 -0.87
N LYS A 531 -12.37 -19.69 -0.39
CA LYS A 531 -12.82 -20.00 0.97
C LYS A 531 -11.73 -19.80 2.03
N GLY A 532 -10.49 -19.56 1.62
CA GLY A 532 -9.33 -19.42 2.50
C GLY A 532 -8.82 -20.72 3.11
N GLY A 533 -9.69 -21.72 3.23
CA GLY A 533 -9.38 -23.07 3.68
C GLY A 533 -10.43 -24.05 3.20
N TYR A 534 -10.01 -25.24 2.78
CA TYR A 534 -10.93 -26.27 2.27
C TYR A 534 -10.37 -27.68 2.49
N LEU A 535 -11.26 -28.69 2.49
CA LEU A 535 -10.86 -30.10 2.53
C LEU A 535 -10.20 -30.49 1.18
N LEU A 536 -8.89 -30.67 1.23
CA LEU A 536 -8.10 -31.14 0.09
C LEU A 536 -8.26 -32.67 -0.11
N ARG A 537 -8.30 -33.41 1.00
CA ARG A 537 -8.47 -34.87 1.01
C ARG A 537 -9.28 -35.30 2.23
N THR A 538 -10.29 -36.13 2.04
CA THR A 538 -11.07 -36.74 3.12
C THR A 538 -10.41 -38.02 3.62
N ALA A 539 -10.63 -38.36 4.89
CA ALA A 539 -10.19 -39.62 5.50
C ALA A 539 -10.82 -40.84 4.77
N ARG A 540 -10.04 -41.91 4.65
CA ARG A 540 -10.50 -43.20 4.06
C ARG A 540 -11.10 -44.14 5.09
N ALA A 541 -10.82 -43.90 6.38
CA ALA A 541 -11.34 -44.65 7.53
C ALA A 541 -12.06 -43.67 8.49
N GLU A 542 -12.40 -44.13 9.71
CA GLU A 542 -12.97 -43.26 10.75
C GLU A 542 -12.07 -42.02 10.96
N HIS A 543 -12.65 -40.85 10.78
CA HIS A 543 -11.92 -39.59 10.80
C HIS A 543 -11.44 -39.24 12.21
N LYS A 544 -10.17 -39.44 12.51
CA LYS A 544 -9.52 -39.19 13.81
C LYS A 544 -8.55 -38.04 13.82
N VAL A 545 -7.91 -37.74 12.66
CA VAL A 545 -6.87 -36.74 12.52
C VAL A 545 -7.20 -35.76 11.40
N THR A 546 -7.04 -34.47 11.65
CA THR A 546 -7.05 -33.42 10.62
C THR A 546 -5.66 -32.78 10.55
N LEU A 547 -5.01 -32.89 9.39
CA LEU A 547 -3.75 -32.19 9.08
C LEU A 547 -4.07 -30.88 8.37
N LEU A 548 -3.58 -29.77 8.91
CA LEU A 548 -3.76 -28.45 8.34
C LEU A 548 -2.41 -27.91 7.87
N ALA A 549 -2.31 -27.53 6.61
CA ALA A 549 -1.07 -26.99 6.06
C ALA A 549 -1.32 -25.87 5.04
N THR A 550 -0.28 -25.13 4.72
CA THR A 550 -0.29 -24.10 3.67
C THR A 550 0.92 -24.29 2.75
N GLY A 551 0.80 -23.82 1.50
CA GLY A 551 1.93 -23.73 0.59
C GLY A 551 2.74 -25.03 0.47
N SER A 552 4.06 -24.90 0.60
CA SER A 552 5.00 -26.01 0.41
C SER A 552 4.78 -27.19 1.36
N GLU A 553 4.24 -26.98 2.56
CA GLU A 553 4.04 -28.02 3.57
C GLU A 553 2.84 -28.92 3.30
N ILE A 554 1.97 -28.59 2.35
CA ILE A 554 0.92 -29.52 1.87
C ILE A 554 1.51 -30.85 1.39
N SER A 555 2.69 -30.79 0.78
CA SER A 555 3.38 -32.03 0.35
C SER A 555 3.78 -32.94 1.53
N LEU A 556 4.11 -32.36 2.68
CA LEU A 556 4.38 -33.12 3.92
C LEU A 556 3.10 -33.67 4.53
N ALA A 557 2.01 -32.89 4.54
CA ALA A 557 0.70 -33.32 5.00
C ALA A 557 0.18 -34.52 4.19
N LEU A 558 0.36 -34.52 2.86
CA LEU A 558 -0.01 -35.64 1.99
C LEU A 558 0.77 -36.91 2.34
N LYS A 559 2.09 -36.83 2.55
CA LYS A 559 2.92 -37.96 2.97
C LYS A 559 2.55 -38.48 4.35
N ALA A 560 2.37 -37.59 5.33
CA ALA A 560 1.99 -37.96 6.69
C ALA A 560 0.61 -38.62 6.76
N ALA A 561 -0.35 -38.08 6.01
CA ALA A 561 -1.70 -38.69 5.94
C ALA A 561 -1.66 -40.10 5.32
N GLU A 562 -0.81 -40.33 4.31
CA GLU A 562 -0.67 -41.68 3.74
C GLU A 562 -0.11 -42.68 4.77
N GLN A 563 0.89 -42.30 5.58
CA GLN A 563 1.44 -43.14 6.65
C GLN A 563 0.41 -43.43 7.76
N LEU A 564 -0.38 -42.42 8.15
CA LEU A 564 -1.43 -42.57 9.16
C LEU A 564 -2.55 -43.50 8.66
N GLU A 565 -3.01 -43.33 7.44
CA GLU A 565 -4.02 -44.18 6.82
C GLU A 565 -3.55 -45.64 6.66
N GLN A 566 -2.29 -45.89 6.32
CA GLN A 566 -1.67 -47.22 6.31
C GLN A 566 -1.66 -47.88 7.69
N SER A 567 -1.62 -47.06 8.75
CA SER A 567 -1.72 -47.51 10.14
C SER A 567 -3.17 -47.63 10.65
N GLY A 568 -4.18 -47.48 9.78
CA GLY A 568 -5.59 -47.55 10.11
C GLY A 568 -6.15 -46.28 10.79
N ILE A 569 -5.44 -45.17 10.74
CA ILE A 569 -5.88 -43.89 11.35
C ILE A 569 -6.44 -43.01 10.25
N GLY A 570 -7.75 -42.85 10.20
CA GLY A 570 -8.44 -42.02 9.22
C GLY A 570 -8.03 -40.54 9.34
N THR A 571 -7.46 -40.00 8.25
CA THR A 571 -6.80 -38.69 8.25
C THR A 571 -7.26 -37.82 7.09
N SER A 572 -7.88 -36.68 7.42
CA SER A 572 -8.21 -35.63 6.45
C SER A 572 -7.10 -34.59 6.33
N ILE A 573 -7.00 -33.96 5.16
CA ILE A 573 -6.05 -32.86 4.89
C ILE A 573 -6.84 -31.62 4.53
N VAL A 574 -6.50 -30.50 5.17
CA VAL A 574 -7.01 -29.17 4.89
C VAL A 574 -5.89 -28.33 4.28
N SER A 575 -6.12 -27.76 3.11
CA SER A 575 -5.30 -26.68 2.60
C SER A 575 -5.85 -25.35 3.11
N LEU A 576 -4.95 -24.49 3.64
CA LEU A 576 -5.27 -23.17 4.18
C LEU A 576 -4.50 -22.09 3.42
N PRO A 577 -4.81 -21.79 2.15
CA PRO A 577 -4.12 -20.77 1.39
C PRO A 577 -4.25 -19.36 1.96
N SER A 578 -5.32 -19.05 2.73
CA SER A 578 -5.47 -17.74 3.41
C SER A 578 -6.26 -17.85 4.72
N PHE A 579 -5.64 -17.45 5.81
CA PHE A 579 -6.27 -17.42 7.13
C PHE A 579 -7.36 -16.35 7.21
N GLU A 580 -7.14 -15.20 6.56
CA GLU A 580 -8.05 -14.06 6.57
C GLU A 580 -9.38 -14.41 5.89
N LEU A 581 -9.33 -15.07 4.74
CA LEU A 581 -10.53 -15.52 4.03
C LEU A 581 -11.23 -16.67 4.76
N PHE A 582 -10.46 -17.58 5.35
CA PHE A 582 -11.05 -18.69 6.13
C PHE A 582 -11.77 -18.18 7.38
N ALA A 583 -11.22 -17.19 8.07
CA ALA A 583 -11.84 -16.58 9.24
C ALA A 583 -13.18 -15.90 8.93
N GLN A 584 -13.39 -15.44 7.70
CA GLN A 584 -14.64 -14.84 7.23
C GLN A 584 -15.74 -15.86 6.90
N GLN A 585 -15.40 -17.15 6.80
CA GLN A 585 -16.38 -18.17 6.48
C GLN A 585 -17.35 -18.42 7.64
N PRO A 586 -18.60 -18.87 7.34
CA PRO A 586 -19.56 -19.28 8.37
C PRO A 586 -18.98 -20.31 9.33
N LEU A 587 -19.43 -20.29 10.59
CA LEU A 587 -18.90 -21.14 11.64
C LEU A 587 -19.08 -22.63 11.34
N ASP A 588 -20.23 -23.01 10.76
CA ASP A 588 -20.55 -24.38 10.33
C ASP A 588 -19.58 -24.88 9.25
N TYR A 589 -19.27 -24.03 8.25
CA TYR A 589 -18.28 -24.35 7.24
C TYR A 589 -16.91 -24.56 7.85
N ARG A 590 -16.44 -23.61 8.69
CA ARG A 590 -15.13 -23.73 9.36
C ARG A 590 -15.06 -24.98 10.23
N SER A 591 -16.11 -25.24 11.01
CA SER A 591 -16.19 -26.45 11.85
C SER A 591 -16.13 -27.73 11.02
N HIS A 592 -16.86 -27.79 9.90
CA HIS A 592 -16.85 -28.93 8.99
C HIS A 592 -15.44 -29.17 8.41
N VAL A 593 -14.80 -28.12 7.90
CA VAL A 593 -13.46 -28.21 7.31
C VAL A 593 -12.40 -28.62 8.34
N LEU A 594 -12.47 -28.09 9.55
CA LEU A 594 -11.52 -28.39 10.63
C LEU A 594 -11.73 -29.77 11.28
N GLY A 595 -12.77 -30.52 10.93
CA GLY A 595 -13.05 -31.87 11.44
C GLY A 595 -13.45 -31.86 12.92
N PRO A 596 -14.75 -31.77 13.24
CA PRO A 596 -15.20 -31.79 14.63
C PRO A 596 -14.85 -33.14 15.29
N GLY A 597 -14.33 -33.08 16.51
CA GLY A 597 -13.97 -34.28 17.29
C GLY A 597 -12.62 -34.93 16.92
N THR A 598 -11.86 -34.36 15.96
CA THR A 598 -10.54 -34.88 15.59
C THR A 598 -9.41 -34.17 16.34
N VAL A 599 -8.28 -34.85 16.48
CA VAL A 599 -7.02 -34.16 16.83
C VAL A 599 -6.46 -33.42 15.60
N ARG A 600 -5.80 -32.28 15.82
CA ARG A 600 -5.31 -31.44 14.74
C ARG A 600 -3.81 -31.23 14.80
N VAL A 601 -3.14 -31.30 13.65
CA VAL A 601 -1.73 -30.94 13.53
C VAL A 601 -1.57 -29.89 12.45
N GLY A 602 -1.06 -28.69 12.83
CA GLY A 602 -0.69 -27.61 11.91
C GLY A 602 0.74 -27.84 11.38
N ILE A 603 0.96 -27.50 10.11
CA ILE A 603 2.25 -27.72 9.45
C ILE A 603 2.58 -26.49 8.60
N GLU A 604 3.62 -25.75 9.00
CA GLU A 604 4.14 -24.61 8.24
C GLU A 604 5.61 -24.37 8.58
N ALA A 605 6.47 -24.17 7.58
CA ALA A 605 7.87 -23.83 7.81
C ALA A 605 8.04 -22.36 8.23
N ALA A 606 7.30 -21.98 9.29
CA ALA A 606 7.25 -20.68 9.95
C ALA A 606 6.97 -20.88 11.45
N ILE A 607 6.93 -19.80 12.23
CA ILE A 607 6.56 -19.87 13.65
C ILE A 607 5.06 -20.20 13.84
N ARG A 608 4.73 -20.79 14.99
CA ARG A 608 3.36 -21.16 15.37
C ARG A 608 2.40 -19.96 15.50
N MET A 609 2.89 -18.75 15.72
CA MET A 609 2.07 -17.56 15.98
C MET A 609 0.95 -17.40 14.93
N GLY A 610 -0.29 -17.27 15.40
CA GLY A 610 -1.49 -17.16 14.55
C GLY A 610 -2.18 -18.49 14.25
N TRP A 611 -1.51 -19.63 14.35
CA TRP A 611 -2.08 -20.95 14.08
C TRP A 611 -3.13 -21.40 15.10
N ASP A 612 -3.02 -20.93 16.35
CA ASP A 612 -3.96 -21.29 17.41
C ASP A 612 -5.41 -20.89 17.10
N ALA A 613 -5.62 -19.90 16.22
CA ALA A 613 -6.94 -19.50 15.74
C ALA A 613 -7.69 -20.61 14.98
N VAL A 614 -6.97 -21.57 14.37
CA VAL A 614 -7.54 -22.68 13.59
C VAL A 614 -7.30 -24.05 14.24
N LEU A 615 -6.28 -24.18 15.07
CA LEU A 615 -5.90 -25.46 15.66
C LEU A 615 -6.82 -25.88 16.81
N GLY A 616 -7.09 -25.00 17.77
CA GLY A 616 -7.89 -25.31 18.96
C GLY A 616 -7.14 -26.16 20.02
N PRO A 617 -7.84 -26.65 21.06
CA PRO A 617 -7.19 -27.18 22.29
C PRO A 617 -6.51 -28.56 22.13
N HIS A 618 -7.02 -29.45 21.27
CA HIS A 618 -6.46 -30.79 21.05
C HIS A 618 -5.61 -30.78 19.78
N SER A 619 -4.50 -30.04 19.83
CA SER A 619 -3.68 -29.80 18.65
C SER A 619 -2.20 -29.68 18.95
N ASP A 620 -1.39 -29.84 17.91
CA ASP A 620 0.03 -29.55 17.92
C ASP A 620 0.46 -28.88 16.62
N PHE A 621 1.71 -28.45 16.54
CA PHE A 621 2.25 -27.74 15.40
C PHE A 621 3.66 -28.22 15.06
N VAL A 622 3.91 -28.44 13.78
CA VAL A 622 5.23 -28.77 13.23
C VAL A 622 5.72 -27.58 12.40
N GLY A 623 6.72 -26.86 12.91
CA GLY A 623 7.24 -25.64 12.30
C GLY A 623 8.53 -25.16 12.94
N MET A 624 8.88 -23.89 12.68
CA MET A 624 10.11 -23.28 13.14
C MET A 624 9.99 -22.80 14.60
N THR A 625 11.11 -22.91 15.35
CA THR A 625 11.23 -22.38 16.71
C THR A 625 12.39 -21.39 16.85
N GLY A 626 13.10 -21.10 15.77
CA GLY A 626 14.22 -20.16 15.69
C GLY A 626 14.55 -19.85 14.23
N PHE A 627 15.62 -19.12 14.02
CA PHE A 627 16.08 -18.78 12.66
C PHE A 627 16.55 -20.01 11.90
N GLY A 628 16.60 -19.90 10.56
CA GLY A 628 17.05 -20.95 9.67
C GLY A 628 18.56 -21.19 9.70
N ALA A 629 19.05 -21.94 8.73
CA ALA A 629 20.47 -22.27 8.55
C ALA A 629 20.81 -22.38 7.05
N SER A 630 22.09 -22.32 6.70
CA SER A 630 22.57 -22.47 5.33
C SER A 630 22.86 -23.94 5.03
N ALA A 631 22.01 -24.59 4.23
CA ALA A 631 22.18 -25.95 3.74
C ALA A 631 21.20 -26.25 2.59
N PRO A 632 21.34 -27.37 1.85
CA PRO A 632 20.28 -27.79 0.93
C PRO A 632 18.93 -27.95 1.64
N ALA A 633 17.84 -27.58 0.96
CA ALA A 633 16.49 -27.52 1.52
C ALA A 633 16.07 -28.80 2.26
N GLU A 634 16.32 -29.98 1.68
CA GLU A 634 15.96 -31.27 2.28
C GLU A 634 16.66 -31.49 3.62
N GLN A 635 17.96 -31.11 3.74
CA GLN A 635 18.69 -31.19 4.98
C GLN A 635 18.13 -30.23 6.05
N LEU A 636 17.71 -29.04 5.64
CA LEU A 636 17.10 -28.06 6.54
C LEU A 636 15.77 -28.56 7.11
N TYR A 637 14.90 -29.11 6.28
CA TYR A 637 13.65 -29.70 6.75
C TYR A 637 13.89 -30.84 7.75
N GLN A 638 14.90 -31.70 7.50
CA GLN A 638 15.29 -32.74 8.43
C GLN A 638 15.86 -32.16 9.73
N HIS A 639 16.78 -31.20 9.62
CA HIS A 639 17.45 -30.58 10.77
C HIS A 639 16.46 -29.90 11.73
N PHE A 640 15.48 -29.20 11.19
CA PHE A 640 14.45 -28.52 11.98
C PHE A 640 13.26 -29.41 12.34
N GLY A 641 13.27 -30.67 11.96
CA GLY A 641 12.22 -31.63 12.29
C GLY A 641 10.88 -31.34 11.60
N ILE A 642 10.89 -30.61 10.49
CA ILE A 642 9.67 -30.33 9.71
C ILE A 642 9.52 -31.44 8.66
N THR A 643 9.08 -32.60 9.12
CA THR A 643 9.03 -33.85 8.32
C THR A 643 7.68 -34.55 8.45
N ALA A 644 7.36 -35.41 7.48
CA ALA A 644 6.14 -36.23 7.57
C ALA A 644 6.12 -37.12 8.81
N ASP A 645 7.29 -37.69 9.17
CA ASP A 645 7.40 -38.54 10.37
C ASP A 645 7.14 -37.77 11.67
N ALA A 646 7.63 -36.52 11.76
CA ALA A 646 7.34 -35.66 12.91
C ALA A 646 5.82 -35.36 13.00
N VAL A 647 5.14 -35.11 11.88
CA VAL A 647 3.69 -34.92 11.84
C VAL A 647 2.94 -36.17 12.32
N VAL A 648 3.32 -37.34 11.82
CA VAL A 648 2.76 -38.64 12.26
C VAL A 648 2.93 -38.84 13.75
N GLN A 649 4.15 -38.62 14.27
CA GLN A 649 4.44 -38.76 15.69
C GLN A 649 3.58 -37.82 16.55
N ARG A 650 3.42 -36.54 16.15
CA ARG A 650 2.57 -35.59 16.87
C ARG A 650 1.09 -36.01 16.86
N ALA A 651 0.58 -36.46 15.73
CA ALA A 651 -0.79 -36.96 15.61
C ALA A 651 -1.05 -38.17 16.53
N GLN A 652 -0.12 -39.15 16.54
CA GLN A 652 -0.23 -40.34 17.41
C GLN A 652 -0.15 -39.99 18.90
N GLN A 653 0.73 -39.05 19.28
CA GLN A 653 0.81 -38.55 20.67
C GLN A 653 -0.47 -37.85 21.12
N LEU A 654 -1.11 -37.07 20.26
CA LEU A 654 -2.37 -36.41 20.55
C LEU A 654 -3.52 -37.44 20.73
N LEU A 655 -3.59 -38.44 19.86
CA LEU A 655 -4.57 -39.51 19.96
C LEU A 655 -4.44 -40.29 21.28
N SER A 656 -3.21 -40.71 21.66
CA SER A 656 -2.98 -41.44 22.91
C SER A 656 -3.36 -40.62 24.16
N ARG A 657 -3.19 -39.30 24.15
CA ARG A 657 -3.64 -38.40 25.23
C ARG A 657 -5.16 -38.29 25.29
N ALA A 658 -5.83 -38.21 24.12
CA ALA A 658 -7.29 -38.14 24.04
C ALA A 658 -7.93 -39.45 24.59
N ASP A 659 -7.39 -40.61 24.22
CA ASP A 659 -7.85 -41.91 24.72
C ASP A 659 -7.65 -42.04 26.24
N SER A 660 -6.52 -41.60 26.78
CA SER A 660 -6.26 -41.60 28.22
C SER A 660 -7.21 -40.68 29.00
N ALA A 661 -7.56 -39.51 28.46
CA ALA A 661 -8.48 -38.56 29.07
C ALA A 661 -9.93 -39.12 29.09
N SER A 662 -10.36 -39.84 28.05
CA SER A 662 -11.66 -40.48 27.97
C SER A 662 -11.82 -41.64 28.99
N LEU A 663 -10.73 -42.38 29.25
CA LEU A 663 -10.70 -43.45 30.27
C LEU A 663 -10.82 -42.90 31.70
N HIS A 664 -10.29 -41.73 32.01
CA HIS A 664 -10.38 -41.09 33.33
C HIS A 664 -11.77 -40.51 33.61
N THR A 665 -12.47 -40.02 32.59
CA THR A 665 -13.85 -39.53 32.74
C THR A 665 -14.87 -40.66 32.92
N SER A 666 -14.61 -41.85 32.40
CA SER A 666 -15.49 -43.04 32.59
C SER A 666 -15.30 -43.71 33.95
N HIS A 667 -14.25 -43.45 34.71
CA HIS A 667 -14.02 -44.01 36.06
C HIS A 667 -14.50 -43.11 37.21
N THR A 668 -15.01 -41.90 36.92
CA THR A 668 -15.51 -40.97 37.94
C THR A 668 -17.06 -41.01 38.06
N LEU A 669 -17.74 -41.93 37.37
CA LEU A 669 -19.19 -42.14 37.40
C LEU A 669 -19.57 -43.55 37.87
N ILE A 670 -18.93 -44.04 38.93
CA ILE A 670 -19.42 -45.21 39.71
C ILE A 670 -19.47 -44.83 41.17
#